data_6ce9bc0848d99780edb70fde335a3ee7
#
_entry.id   6ce9bc0848d99780edb70fde335a3ee7
#
_cell.length_a   1.000
_cell.length_b   1.000
_cell.length_c   1.000
_cell.angle_alpha   90.00
_cell.angle_beta   90.00
_cell.angle_gamma   90.00
#
_symmetry.space_group_name_H-M   'P 1'
#
loop_
_entity.id
_entity.type
_entity.pdbx_description
1 polymer ?
#
loop_
_entity_poly.entity_id
_entity_poly.type
_entity_poly.pdbx_seq_one_letter_code
_entity_poly.pdbx_strand_id
1 'polypeptide(L)'
;MIEILLLLLVILMVGLNRKTSNRVTALETELEAIKADLLARQPVSVAAPAALPVAAAAAVTEAVIEEPVPEAEAVSAEAFPEETIAASTAAEDIAAAEEAPAPAMAAARPPAKPKTKENLESYLGARWPVWVGGVALAFGGIFLVRASIEAGLLGPGARLVLACLFGLLLMAGGEIVRRRAMPQVSDRFSNAMIPGALTAAGAVTLLGAIYAAYGVYEFIGATPAFVLLALVSFATIALSLLHGQALAGLGLLASLLTPGLVASGEPNANALFLFLGLTWVAVNAASRFRQRTIVPMLANIGIGLWVIAYAIGADDFDTMPPTLTLIVMIASTGFFWPGAVYSRDRVVKTGWGGMLGRQPLTITLSVAIMSVLPALAMLATNPVTGIDPFFPSAAVIAALAALGASRAYAAWPAMIAAGGAVLRLAIVAISLLDTYVPQPVGNEPLPVTTYTTEIAVSLLLGAVFTLLGFAFLKRFRKAEPEFSMVWSVLMSGVPVALATISFLNFGNLGRDWTHGLYGVGLGLVLLAGAEWLFRERDETDGRIDWAANFLIAGSFAGFTFALHALTNGIVTTILLSVLGFAYVLCMRARPWPALPWMMAAAILIVFGRIAWEPTLIGQNSLGTTPFFNALLPGYGIPTLLAIVTAYLLKDSADFRIRNLMQALASLAALMTVAVLVRHAMNGGVLDDRVPTLGEQSIYTLLTVGFSGILMTLDLKSPSPVFRWGSMIAGVLATINALSLHVFALNPYFSGENTGAWPFLNLLLLGYLLPGLAYALVAYYARGRRPMPYVIMLALAGAVLGFLWATLSVRRFWQGENIADWKGFMAAETYTYSVVWLLIGVLLLAIGSKLDAKSLRLASAALVLVAVVKVFLVDMSNLEGILRALSFIGLGAVLIGIGLFYQRILVNKGGEPATTDSQEPAS
;
A
#
# COMPACT_ATOMS: atom_id res chain seq x y z
N MET A 1 24.01 -3.85 2.59
CA MET A 1 24.00 -2.41 2.93
C MET A 1 22.84 -1.64 2.34
N ILE A 2 22.54 -1.82 1.04
CA ILE A 2 21.40 -1.17 0.35
C ILE A 2 20.06 -1.59 0.98
N GLU A 3 19.91 -2.85 1.35
CA GLU A 3 18.70 -3.37 2.01
C GLU A 3 18.44 -2.74 3.39
N ILE A 4 19.51 -2.53 4.16
CA ILE A 4 19.41 -1.86 5.47
C ILE A 4 19.06 -0.39 5.30
N LEU A 5 19.58 0.27 4.26
CA LEU A 5 19.27 1.66 3.94
C LEU A 5 17.82 1.82 3.46
N LEU A 6 17.34 0.87 2.64
CA LEU A 6 15.94 0.81 2.20
C LEU A 6 15.00 0.55 3.38
N LEU A 7 15.36 -0.37 4.28
CA LEU A 7 14.58 -0.65 5.48
C LEU A 7 14.51 0.57 6.40
N LEU A 8 15.64 1.27 6.61
CA LEU A 8 15.70 2.52 7.37
C LEU A 8 14.88 3.63 6.71
N LEU A 9 14.92 3.74 5.38
CA LEU A 9 14.12 4.71 4.62
C LEU A 9 12.61 4.41 4.75
N VAL A 10 12.21 3.15 4.68
CA VAL A 10 10.82 2.72 4.87
C VAL A 10 10.37 3.00 6.31
N ILE A 11 11.20 2.70 7.32
CA ILE A 11 10.90 3.00 8.72
C ILE A 11 10.79 4.51 8.95
N LEU A 12 11.68 5.29 8.34
CA LEU A 12 11.64 6.76 8.40
C LEU A 12 10.40 7.33 7.71
N MET A 13 10.02 6.82 6.53
CA MET A 13 8.79 7.20 5.83
C MET A 13 7.54 6.84 6.63
N VAL A 14 7.48 5.67 7.24
CA VAL A 14 6.36 5.25 8.10
C VAL A 14 6.30 6.13 9.35
N GLY A 15 7.43 6.46 9.95
CA GLY A 15 7.53 7.36 11.10
C GLY A 15 7.09 8.80 10.77
N LEU A 16 7.53 9.34 9.63
CA LEU A 16 7.12 10.65 9.13
C LEU A 16 5.63 10.68 8.76
N ASN A 17 5.12 9.63 8.15
CA ASN A 17 3.70 9.52 7.79
C ASN A 17 2.80 9.44 9.03
N ARG A 18 3.21 8.71 10.09
CA ARG A 18 2.50 8.73 11.39
C ARG A 18 2.52 10.11 12.03
N LYS A 19 3.63 10.83 11.95
CA LYS A 19 3.75 12.18 12.55
C LYS A 19 2.92 13.22 11.80
N THR A 20 2.81 13.10 10.47
CA THR A 20 1.96 13.96 9.63
C THR A 20 0.48 13.61 9.81
N SER A 21 0.12 12.32 9.88
CA SER A 21 -1.25 11.89 10.17
C SER A 21 -1.75 12.39 11.53
N ASN A 22 -0.93 12.30 12.57
CA ASN A 22 -1.27 12.82 13.89
C ASN A 22 -1.39 14.35 13.94
N ARG A 23 -0.64 15.07 13.09
CA ARG A 23 -0.78 16.53 12.95
C ARG A 23 -2.05 16.91 12.18
N VAL A 24 -2.42 16.14 11.17
CA VAL A 24 -3.65 16.36 10.41
C VAL A 24 -4.87 16.14 11.31
N THR A 25 -4.90 15.05 12.07
CA THR A 25 -5.99 14.80 13.04
C THR A 25 -6.07 15.86 14.16
N ALA A 26 -4.93 16.39 14.61
CA ALA A 26 -4.93 17.49 15.57
C ALA A 26 -5.48 18.79 14.97
N LEU A 27 -5.11 19.11 13.72
CA LEU A 27 -5.64 20.27 12.99
C LEU A 27 -7.13 20.12 12.63
N GLU A 28 -7.60 18.91 12.34
CA GLU A 28 -9.00 18.63 12.10
C GLU A 28 -9.83 18.83 13.38
N THR A 29 -9.32 18.40 14.54
CA THR A 29 -9.99 18.65 15.85
C THR A 29 -10.00 20.13 16.22
N GLU A 30 -8.92 20.88 15.96
CA GLU A 30 -8.90 22.33 16.16
C GLU A 30 -9.86 23.07 15.21
N LEU A 31 -9.95 22.61 13.95
CA LEU A 31 -10.89 23.18 12.96
C LEU A 31 -12.34 22.92 13.36
N GLU A 32 -12.66 21.73 13.86
CA GLU A 32 -14.00 21.41 14.37
C GLU A 32 -14.34 22.23 15.63
N ALA A 33 -13.38 22.45 16.52
CA ALA A 33 -13.57 23.30 17.70
C ALA A 33 -13.81 24.76 17.30
N ILE A 34 -13.06 25.32 16.34
CA ILE A 34 -13.27 26.67 15.80
C ILE A 34 -14.62 26.79 15.11
N LYS A 35 -15.02 25.76 14.35
CA LYS A 35 -16.32 25.72 13.68
C LYS A 35 -17.50 25.67 14.66
N ALA A 36 -17.34 24.92 15.75
CA ALA A 36 -18.32 24.88 16.85
C ALA A 36 -18.43 26.23 17.57
N ASP A 37 -17.30 26.91 17.82
CA ASP A 37 -17.26 28.23 18.45
C ASP A 37 -17.85 29.33 17.53
N LEU A 38 -17.61 29.24 16.22
CA LEU A 38 -18.25 30.14 15.23
C LEU A 38 -19.76 29.92 15.14
N LEU A 39 -20.22 28.67 15.21
CA LEU A 39 -21.65 28.34 15.23
C LEU A 39 -22.32 28.80 16.54
N ALA A 40 -21.62 28.76 17.67
CA ALA A 40 -22.07 29.25 18.95
C ALA A 40 -22.15 30.81 19.04
N ARG A 41 -21.40 31.51 18.17
CA ARG A 41 -21.36 32.97 18.10
C ARG A 41 -22.35 33.58 17.11
N GLN A 42 -23.19 32.80 16.44
CA GLN A 42 -24.25 33.36 15.58
C GLN A 42 -25.30 34.05 16.48
N PRO A 43 -25.54 35.37 16.30
CA PRO A 43 -26.51 36.05 17.12
C PRO A 43 -27.94 35.59 16.76
N VAL A 44 -28.68 35.18 17.76
CA VAL A 44 -30.11 34.92 17.66
C VAL A 44 -30.77 36.18 17.14
N SER A 45 -31.38 36.09 15.97
CA SER A 45 -32.18 37.15 15.35
C SER A 45 -33.36 37.44 16.26
N VAL A 46 -33.33 38.57 16.92
CA VAL A 46 -34.54 39.18 17.58
C VAL A 46 -35.19 40.11 16.59
N ALA A 47 -36.47 39.91 16.39
CA ALA A 47 -37.36 40.64 15.51
C ALA A 47 -37.36 42.15 15.78
N ALA A 48 -37.51 42.94 14.71
CA ALA A 48 -37.63 44.40 14.68
C ALA A 48 -38.90 44.93 15.37
N PRO A 49 -38.85 46.20 15.79
CA PRO A 49 -39.85 47.14 15.32
C PRO A 49 -39.29 48.50 14.83
N ALA A 50 -39.92 48.96 13.81
CA ALA A 50 -40.26 50.24 13.21
C ALA A 50 -39.60 51.58 13.61
N ALA A 51 -39.10 52.25 12.58
CA ALA A 51 -39.35 53.65 12.13
C ALA A 51 -38.64 54.84 12.81
N LEU A 52 -37.74 55.47 11.96
CA LEU A 52 -37.61 56.91 11.63
C LEU A 52 -37.10 57.94 12.71
N PRO A 53 -36.56 59.16 12.35
CA PRO A 53 -35.86 59.56 11.13
C PRO A 53 -34.59 60.47 11.34
N VAL A 54 -33.82 60.65 10.25
CA VAL A 54 -33.19 61.93 9.78
C VAL A 54 -32.11 62.66 10.60
N ALA A 55 -30.91 62.78 10.06
CA ALA A 55 -30.24 63.99 9.59
C ALA A 55 -28.72 63.96 9.61
N ALA A 56 -28.20 64.18 8.47
CA ALA A 56 -27.20 65.20 8.08
C ALA A 56 -25.73 65.01 8.45
N ALA A 57 -25.03 64.93 7.41
CA ALA A 57 -24.01 65.84 6.86
C ALA A 57 -22.58 65.44 6.95
N ALA A 58 -22.06 65.45 5.85
CA ALA A 58 -20.94 66.12 5.21
C ALA A 58 -19.59 65.39 5.25
N ALA A 59 -19.19 65.03 4.04
CA ALA A 59 -18.23 65.66 3.12
C ALA A 59 -16.78 65.19 3.44
N VAL A 60 -15.88 64.85 2.55
CA VAL A 60 -15.38 65.53 1.35
C VAL A 60 -14.53 64.46 0.56
N THR A 61 -14.80 64.28 -0.78
CA THR A 61 -13.93 64.54 -1.93
C THR A 61 -12.60 63.80 -1.99
N GLU A 62 -12.12 63.21 -3.09
CA GLU A 62 -12.02 63.41 -4.51
C GLU A 62 -11.14 62.30 -5.07
N ALA A 63 -11.06 61.79 -6.25
CA ALA A 63 -11.29 62.16 -7.63
C ALA A 63 -11.21 60.89 -8.48
N VAL A 64 -12.09 60.57 -9.38
CA VAL A 64 -12.27 60.94 -10.82
C VAL A 64 -11.16 60.47 -11.76
N ILE A 65 -11.59 59.67 -12.69
CA ILE A 65 -11.44 59.70 -14.17
C ILE A 65 -12.16 58.45 -14.69
N GLU A 66 -13.39 58.50 -15.22
CA GLU A 66 -13.88 58.73 -16.61
C GLU A 66 -13.19 57.83 -17.64
N GLU A 67 -13.91 57.07 -18.37
CA GLU A 67 -15.09 56.83 -19.23
C GLU A 67 -14.58 56.20 -20.56
N PRO A 68 -15.33 55.72 -21.53
CA PRO A 68 -16.80 55.71 -21.74
C PRO A 68 -17.43 54.40 -22.27
N VAL A 69 -18.76 54.41 -22.20
CA VAL A 69 -19.73 53.52 -22.84
C VAL A 69 -20.01 53.96 -24.29
N PRO A 70 -20.50 53.09 -25.18
CA PRO A 70 -21.74 53.41 -25.91
C PRO A 70 -22.74 52.23 -25.78
N GLU A 71 -23.91 52.54 -25.30
CA GLU A 71 -25.16 52.90 -25.93
C GLU A 71 -25.86 51.80 -26.74
N ALA A 72 -27.01 51.53 -26.24
CA ALA A 72 -28.22 50.84 -26.54
C ALA A 72 -28.67 50.72 -28.01
N GLU A 73 -29.33 49.61 -28.30
CA GLU A 73 -30.53 49.62 -29.15
C GLU A 73 -31.58 48.65 -28.62
N ALA A 74 -32.74 49.20 -28.37
CA ALA A 74 -33.99 48.56 -28.01
C ALA A 74 -34.79 48.20 -29.25
N VAL A 75 -35.34 47.01 -29.35
CA VAL A 75 -36.51 46.68 -30.10
C VAL A 75 -37.38 45.66 -29.41
N SER A 76 -38.40 46.12 -28.86
CA SER A 76 -39.80 45.76 -29.02
C SER A 76 -40.33 44.39 -28.69
N ALA A 77 -41.31 44.47 -27.82
CA ALA A 77 -42.25 43.45 -27.38
C ALA A 77 -43.13 42.93 -28.50
N GLU A 78 -43.47 41.69 -28.50
CA GLU A 78 -44.75 41.17 -28.95
C GLU A 78 -45.33 40.15 -27.98
N ALA A 79 -46.64 40.36 -27.75
CA ALA A 79 -47.49 39.77 -26.74
C ALA A 79 -48.26 38.56 -27.28
N PHE A 80 -48.50 37.62 -26.34
CA PHE A 80 -49.66 36.71 -26.12
C PHE A 80 -50.29 35.94 -27.29
N PRO A 81 -50.94 34.77 -27.06
CA PRO A 81 -52.19 34.75 -26.27
C PRO A 81 -52.37 33.61 -25.25
N GLU A 82 -53.10 33.94 -24.20
CA GLU A 82 -53.98 33.13 -23.39
C GLU A 82 -55.01 32.35 -24.22
N GLU A 83 -55.27 31.15 -23.89
CA GLU A 83 -56.54 30.48 -24.18
C GLU A 83 -57.13 29.82 -22.93
N THR A 84 -58.08 30.54 -22.40
CA THR A 84 -59.12 30.09 -21.49
C THR A 84 -60.17 29.31 -22.29
N ILE A 85 -60.83 28.34 -21.74
CA ILE A 85 -62.21 27.84 -21.95
C ILE A 85 -62.34 26.45 -21.32
N ALA A 86 -63.30 26.01 -20.63
CA ALA A 86 -64.57 26.48 -20.06
C ALA A 86 -65.10 25.40 -19.15
N ALA A 87 -65.79 25.83 -18.14
CA ALA A 87 -66.57 24.97 -17.25
C ALA A 87 -67.75 24.37 -18.01
N SER A 88 -68.05 23.11 -17.72
CA SER A 88 -69.42 22.61 -18.00
C SER A 88 -69.89 21.85 -16.77
N THR A 89 -70.90 22.43 -16.20
CA THR A 89 -71.84 21.93 -15.18
C THR A 89 -72.69 20.77 -15.72
N ALA A 90 -72.80 19.68 -14.92
CA ALA A 90 -74.10 18.99 -14.83
C ALA A 90 -74.19 18.37 -13.43
N ALA A 91 -75.28 18.71 -12.81
CA ALA A 91 -75.66 18.32 -11.45
C ALA A 91 -76.49 17.03 -11.50
N GLU A 92 -76.60 16.51 -10.28
CA GLU A 92 -77.60 15.54 -9.80
C GLU A 92 -77.27 14.01 -9.92
N ASP A 93 -76.84 13.38 -8.84
CA ASP A 93 -77.80 12.61 -8.02
C ASP A 93 -77.26 12.27 -6.62
N ILE A 94 -78.18 12.44 -5.68
CA ILE A 94 -77.98 12.24 -4.25
C ILE A 94 -78.17 10.75 -3.91
N ALA A 95 -77.18 10.12 -3.28
CA ALA A 95 -77.44 8.96 -2.39
C ALA A 95 -76.29 8.73 -1.40
N ALA A 96 -76.61 8.94 -0.15
CA ALA A 96 -76.02 8.39 1.09
C ALA A 96 -74.49 8.21 1.16
N ALA A 97 -73.86 9.19 1.82
CA ALA A 97 -72.52 9.12 2.32
C ALA A 97 -72.48 8.25 3.59
N GLU A 98 -71.70 7.19 3.53
CA GLU A 98 -71.16 6.50 4.66
C GLU A 98 -69.83 7.18 5.00
N GLU A 99 -69.75 7.72 6.24
CA GLU A 99 -68.61 8.40 6.80
C GLU A 99 -67.35 7.52 6.72
N ALA A 100 -66.37 7.90 5.90
CA ALA A 100 -65.01 7.36 5.96
C ALA A 100 -64.31 7.95 7.16
N PRO A 101 -63.72 7.13 8.07
CA PRO A 101 -63.02 7.64 9.22
C PRO A 101 -61.74 8.37 8.76
N ALA A 102 -61.49 9.52 9.37
CA ALA A 102 -60.26 10.33 9.24
C ALA A 102 -58.99 9.45 9.39
N PRO A 103 -57.91 9.78 8.70
CA PRO A 103 -56.65 9.04 8.88
C PRO A 103 -56.19 9.20 10.32
N ALA A 104 -56.22 8.10 11.07
CA ALA A 104 -55.71 8.01 12.40
C ALA A 104 -54.21 8.43 12.35
N MET A 105 -53.91 9.51 13.07
CA MET A 105 -52.54 9.86 13.44
C MET A 105 -51.82 8.58 13.89
N ALA A 106 -50.75 8.19 13.13
CA ALA A 106 -49.91 7.08 13.49
C ALA A 106 -49.46 7.29 14.95
N ALA A 107 -49.96 6.49 15.85
CA ALA A 107 -49.53 6.43 17.23
C ALA A 107 -48.00 6.29 17.22
N ALA A 108 -47.32 7.24 17.85
CA ALA A 108 -45.89 7.21 18.04
C ALA A 108 -45.53 5.82 18.64
N ARG A 109 -44.76 5.03 17.92
CA ARG A 109 -44.19 3.78 18.46
C ARG A 109 -43.50 4.15 19.78
N PRO A 110 -43.79 3.44 20.87
CA PRO A 110 -43.08 3.65 22.11
C PRO A 110 -41.58 3.55 21.86
N PRO A 111 -40.76 4.43 22.49
CA PRO A 111 -39.33 4.42 22.32
C PRO A 111 -38.83 2.99 22.59
N ALA A 112 -38.03 2.45 21.68
CA ALA A 112 -37.40 1.17 21.87
C ALA A 112 -36.66 1.19 23.19
N LYS A 113 -37.07 0.33 24.14
CA LYS A 113 -36.41 0.19 25.45
C LYS A 113 -34.90 0.08 25.17
N PRO A 114 -34.07 0.88 25.87
CA PRO A 114 -32.64 0.77 25.73
C PRO A 114 -32.25 -0.67 25.99
N LYS A 115 -31.45 -1.28 25.08
CA LYS A 115 -30.87 -2.60 25.30
C LYS A 115 -30.00 -2.45 26.55
N THR A 116 -30.52 -2.84 27.69
CA THR A 116 -29.78 -3.06 28.91
C THR A 116 -28.63 -3.97 28.56
N LYS A 117 -27.38 -3.50 28.72
CA LYS A 117 -26.21 -4.35 28.66
C LYS A 117 -26.48 -5.50 29.61
N GLU A 118 -26.63 -6.71 29.08
CA GLU A 118 -26.81 -7.89 29.91
C GLU A 118 -25.68 -7.92 30.92
N ASN A 119 -25.99 -7.73 32.18
CA ASN A 119 -25.00 -7.76 33.23
C ASN A 119 -24.37 -9.15 33.27
N LEU A 120 -23.05 -9.21 33.40
CA LEU A 120 -22.26 -10.47 33.49
C LEU A 120 -22.89 -11.39 34.56
N GLU A 121 -23.50 -10.83 35.59
CA GLU A 121 -24.22 -11.49 36.68
C GLU A 121 -25.49 -12.23 36.22
N SER A 122 -26.27 -11.64 35.30
CA SER A 122 -27.46 -12.30 34.74
C SER A 122 -27.08 -13.43 33.76
N TYR A 123 -25.99 -13.31 33.08
CA TYR A 123 -25.45 -14.36 32.21
C TYR A 123 -24.90 -15.54 33.01
N LEU A 124 -24.08 -15.26 34.03
CA LEU A 124 -23.52 -16.26 34.94
C LEU A 124 -24.57 -16.91 35.85
N GLY A 125 -25.57 -16.13 36.31
CA GLY A 125 -26.57 -16.66 37.24
C GLY A 125 -27.72 -17.48 36.61
N ALA A 126 -28.15 -17.10 35.38
CA ALA A 126 -29.35 -17.69 34.78
C ALA A 126 -29.09 -18.64 33.62
N ARG A 127 -28.08 -18.40 32.83
CA ARG A 127 -27.83 -19.21 31.60
C ARG A 127 -26.81 -20.32 31.80
N TRP A 128 -25.73 -20.02 32.46
CA TRP A 128 -24.62 -20.95 32.65
C TRP A 128 -25.00 -22.22 33.45
N PRO A 129 -25.74 -22.15 34.60
CA PRO A 129 -26.07 -23.33 35.35
C PRO A 129 -26.95 -24.32 34.57
N VAL A 130 -27.82 -23.84 33.68
CA VAL A 130 -28.70 -24.70 32.84
C VAL A 130 -27.87 -25.48 31.85
N TRP A 131 -26.88 -24.86 31.22
CA TRP A 131 -25.97 -25.54 30.30
C TRP A 131 -25.08 -26.58 31.01
N VAL A 132 -24.52 -26.17 32.15
CA VAL A 132 -23.75 -27.11 32.98
C VAL A 132 -24.59 -28.25 33.48
N GLY A 133 -25.83 -27.97 33.89
CA GLY A 133 -26.80 -29.01 34.25
C GLY A 133 -27.14 -29.97 33.10
N GLY A 134 -27.28 -29.43 31.87
CA GLY A 134 -27.48 -30.25 30.67
C GLY A 134 -26.30 -31.14 30.33
N VAL A 135 -25.09 -30.58 30.44
CA VAL A 135 -23.81 -31.32 30.25
C VAL A 135 -23.64 -32.37 31.37
N ALA A 136 -23.95 -32.01 32.63
CA ALA A 136 -23.89 -32.95 33.75
C ALA A 136 -24.88 -34.11 33.59
N LEU A 137 -26.09 -33.86 33.06
CA LEU A 137 -27.07 -34.90 32.74
C LEU A 137 -26.56 -35.82 31.63
N ALA A 138 -25.91 -35.26 30.58
CA ALA A 138 -25.32 -36.04 29.51
C ALA A 138 -24.21 -36.97 30.04
N PHE A 139 -23.28 -36.41 30.86
CA PHE A 139 -22.23 -37.20 31.55
C PHE A 139 -22.84 -38.20 32.53
N GLY A 140 -23.93 -37.84 33.24
CA GLY A 140 -24.66 -38.75 34.12
C GLY A 140 -25.15 -40.00 33.37
N GLY A 141 -25.64 -39.83 32.14
CA GLY A 141 -26.02 -40.95 31.26
C GLY A 141 -24.78 -41.83 30.92
N ILE A 142 -23.67 -41.22 30.58
CA ILE A 142 -22.43 -41.94 30.28
C ILE A 142 -21.87 -42.68 31.50
N PHE A 143 -21.85 -42.03 32.69
CA PHE A 143 -21.39 -42.64 33.93
C PHE A 143 -22.31 -43.72 34.45
N LEU A 144 -23.64 -43.63 34.21
CA LEU A 144 -24.60 -44.68 34.51
C LEU A 144 -24.27 -45.97 33.74
N VAL A 145 -23.98 -45.81 32.43
CA VAL A 145 -23.51 -46.91 31.60
C VAL A 145 -22.19 -47.49 32.17
N ARG A 146 -21.21 -46.62 32.52
CA ARG A 146 -19.95 -47.07 33.11
C ARG A 146 -20.13 -47.81 34.46
N ALA A 147 -20.89 -47.22 35.38
CA ALA A 147 -21.19 -47.84 36.66
C ALA A 147 -21.93 -49.19 36.51
N SER A 148 -22.79 -49.29 35.50
CA SER A 148 -23.49 -50.55 35.16
C SER A 148 -22.48 -51.61 34.59
N ILE A 149 -21.40 -51.18 33.95
CA ILE A 149 -20.30 -52.05 33.49
C ILE A 149 -19.54 -52.58 34.70
N GLU A 150 -19.16 -51.67 35.60
CA GLU A 150 -18.38 -52.02 36.83
C GLU A 150 -19.16 -52.90 37.77
N ALA A 151 -20.51 -52.75 37.89
CA ALA A 151 -21.37 -53.55 38.76
C ALA A 151 -21.76 -54.93 38.21
N GLY A 152 -21.46 -55.24 36.93
CA GLY A 152 -21.79 -56.54 36.32
C GLY A 152 -23.25 -56.87 36.19
N LEU A 153 -24.20 -55.94 36.52
CA LEU A 153 -25.62 -56.20 36.69
C LEU A 153 -26.39 -56.42 35.36
N LEU A 154 -25.84 -55.91 34.27
CA LEU A 154 -26.52 -55.95 32.94
C LEU A 154 -25.54 -56.35 31.84
N GLY A 155 -25.97 -57.16 30.92
CA GLY A 155 -25.22 -57.51 29.73
C GLY A 155 -24.99 -56.27 28.83
N PRO A 156 -23.92 -56.26 27.97
CA PRO A 156 -23.59 -55.09 27.13
C PRO A 156 -24.73 -54.55 26.27
N GLY A 157 -25.51 -55.42 25.66
CA GLY A 157 -26.66 -55.02 24.84
C GLY A 157 -27.77 -54.31 25.63
N ALA A 158 -28.09 -54.81 26.82
CA ALA A 158 -29.10 -54.19 27.69
C ALA A 158 -28.68 -52.77 28.14
N ARG A 159 -27.39 -52.52 28.39
CA ARG A 159 -26.85 -51.23 28.76
C ARG A 159 -27.03 -50.21 27.63
N LEU A 160 -26.74 -50.60 26.39
CA LEU A 160 -26.93 -49.75 25.23
C LEU A 160 -28.38 -49.38 24.96
N VAL A 161 -29.29 -50.38 25.07
CA VAL A 161 -30.72 -50.14 24.95
C VAL A 161 -31.22 -49.19 26.02
N LEU A 162 -30.80 -49.35 27.27
CA LEU A 162 -31.17 -48.42 28.36
C LEU A 162 -30.61 -47.01 28.15
N ALA A 163 -29.37 -46.88 27.65
CA ALA A 163 -28.79 -45.58 27.31
C ALA A 163 -29.59 -44.91 26.17
N CYS A 164 -29.96 -45.66 25.13
CA CYS A 164 -30.80 -45.13 24.05
C CYS A 164 -32.18 -44.70 24.56
N LEU A 165 -32.84 -45.50 25.39
CA LEU A 165 -34.14 -45.17 26.01
C LEU A 165 -34.01 -43.92 26.89
N PHE A 166 -32.96 -43.81 27.67
CA PHE A 166 -32.70 -42.62 28.50
C PHE A 166 -32.50 -41.37 27.64
N GLY A 167 -31.70 -41.45 26.56
CA GLY A 167 -31.53 -40.37 25.61
C GLY A 167 -32.85 -39.94 24.98
N LEU A 168 -33.67 -40.85 24.53
CA LEU A 168 -34.99 -40.57 23.98
C LEU A 168 -35.94 -39.98 25.03
N LEU A 169 -35.89 -40.44 26.29
CA LEU A 169 -36.66 -39.88 27.39
C LEU A 169 -36.31 -38.45 27.70
N LEU A 170 -35.00 -38.12 27.69
CA LEU A 170 -34.54 -36.74 27.84
C LEU A 170 -35.02 -35.84 26.70
N MET A 171 -34.97 -36.32 25.46
CA MET A 171 -35.48 -35.56 24.30
C MET A 171 -37.00 -35.37 24.37
N ALA A 172 -37.75 -36.40 24.73
CA ALA A 172 -39.19 -36.33 24.94
C ALA A 172 -39.54 -35.40 26.12
N GLY A 173 -38.80 -35.51 27.22
CA GLY A 173 -38.93 -34.59 28.38
C GLY A 173 -38.71 -33.14 27.98
N GLY A 174 -37.69 -32.83 27.17
CA GLY A 174 -37.48 -31.51 26.64
C GLY A 174 -38.63 -30.97 25.81
N GLU A 175 -39.25 -31.84 24.96
CA GLU A 175 -40.42 -31.47 24.18
C GLU A 175 -41.69 -31.30 25.03
N ILE A 176 -41.91 -32.15 26.04
CA ILE A 176 -43.01 -32.02 26.97
C ILE A 176 -42.90 -30.70 27.75
N VAL A 177 -41.75 -30.40 28.28
CA VAL A 177 -41.51 -29.12 28.98
C VAL A 177 -41.79 -27.93 28.06
N ARG A 178 -41.35 -27.99 26.80
CA ARG A 178 -41.64 -26.96 25.79
C ARG A 178 -43.12 -26.77 25.54
N ARG A 179 -43.91 -27.88 25.41
CA ARG A 179 -45.33 -27.81 25.13
C ARG A 179 -46.20 -27.42 26.33
N ARG A 180 -45.75 -27.75 27.55
CA ARG A 180 -46.48 -27.44 28.80
C ARG A 180 -46.12 -26.07 29.40
N ALA A 181 -45.14 -25.34 28.90
CA ALA A 181 -44.81 -24.00 29.34
C ALA A 181 -45.96 -23.03 29.01
N MET A 182 -46.85 -22.77 29.98
CA MET A 182 -47.99 -21.86 29.82
C MET A 182 -47.51 -20.38 29.67
N PRO A 183 -48.28 -19.54 28.95
CA PRO A 183 -47.89 -18.16 28.63
C PRO A 183 -47.55 -17.26 29.83
N GLN A 184 -48.12 -17.52 31.00
CA GLN A 184 -47.94 -16.68 32.19
C GLN A 184 -46.64 -16.92 32.98
N VAL A 185 -45.94 -18.02 32.71
CA VAL A 185 -44.62 -18.32 33.33
C VAL A 185 -43.46 -17.97 32.37
N SER A 186 -43.83 -17.62 31.15
CA SER A 186 -42.91 -17.46 30.02
C SER A 186 -41.93 -16.29 30.21
N ASP A 187 -42.33 -15.19 30.84
CA ASP A 187 -41.46 -13.99 30.90
C ASP A 187 -40.31 -14.09 31.92
N ARG A 188 -40.46 -14.92 32.95
CA ARG A 188 -39.36 -15.18 33.92
C ARG A 188 -38.48 -16.39 33.54
N PHE A 189 -39.00 -17.37 32.80
CA PHE A 189 -38.27 -18.60 32.41
C PHE A 189 -37.95 -18.70 30.92
N SER A 190 -38.41 -17.77 30.11
CA SER A 190 -38.07 -17.74 28.66
C SER A 190 -36.56 -17.65 28.35
N ASN A 191 -35.79 -17.16 29.33
CA ASN A 191 -34.34 -17.11 29.24
C ASN A 191 -33.59 -18.38 29.70
N ALA A 192 -34.31 -19.33 30.32
CA ALA A 192 -33.69 -20.49 30.97
C ALA A 192 -33.50 -21.71 30.04
N MET A 193 -33.48 -21.61 28.76
CA MET A 193 -33.13 -22.64 27.72
C MET A 193 -33.24 -24.13 28.16
N ILE A 194 -34.08 -24.43 29.21
CA ILE A 194 -34.20 -25.78 29.82
C ILE A 194 -34.61 -26.83 28.79
N PRO A 195 -35.66 -26.60 27.95
CA PRO A 195 -36.04 -27.59 26.94
C PRO A 195 -34.90 -27.91 25.97
N GLY A 196 -34.13 -26.88 25.55
CA GLY A 196 -32.98 -27.03 24.67
C GLY A 196 -31.84 -27.84 25.31
N ALA A 197 -31.57 -27.62 26.60
CA ALA A 197 -30.52 -28.33 27.34
C ALA A 197 -30.86 -29.81 27.54
N LEU A 198 -32.16 -30.14 27.89
CA LEU A 198 -32.61 -31.54 27.96
C LEU A 198 -32.52 -32.24 26.63
N THR A 199 -32.99 -31.61 25.53
CA THR A 199 -32.90 -32.18 24.21
C THR A 199 -31.47 -32.38 23.75
N ALA A 200 -30.56 -31.43 24.05
CA ALA A 200 -29.15 -31.55 23.78
C ALA A 200 -28.49 -32.69 24.55
N ALA A 201 -28.81 -32.85 25.85
CA ALA A 201 -28.31 -33.93 26.68
C ALA A 201 -28.78 -35.30 26.13
N GLY A 202 -30.04 -35.40 25.70
CA GLY A 202 -30.60 -36.62 25.07
C GLY A 202 -29.89 -36.95 23.75
N ALA A 203 -29.64 -35.95 22.90
CA ALA A 203 -28.92 -36.13 21.64
C ALA A 203 -27.47 -36.62 21.88
N VAL A 204 -26.75 -36.04 22.83
CA VAL A 204 -25.37 -36.45 23.19
C VAL A 204 -25.37 -37.88 23.73
N THR A 205 -26.35 -38.22 24.56
CA THR A 205 -26.47 -39.59 25.09
C THR A 205 -26.71 -40.60 23.97
N LEU A 206 -27.58 -40.28 22.99
CA LEU A 206 -27.82 -41.16 21.83
C LEU A 206 -26.60 -41.32 20.96
N LEU A 207 -25.91 -40.21 20.66
CA LEU A 207 -24.66 -40.25 19.88
C LEU A 207 -23.59 -41.10 20.58
N GLY A 208 -23.43 -40.92 21.92
CA GLY A 208 -22.53 -41.73 22.71
C GLY A 208 -22.88 -43.21 22.76
N ALA A 209 -24.15 -43.54 22.87
CA ALA A 209 -24.64 -44.93 22.87
C ALA A 209 -24.41 -45.63 21.52
N ILE A 210 -24.69 -44.95 20.40
CA ILE A 210 -24.43 -45.46 19.05
C ILE A 210 -22.94 -45.67 18.82
N TYR A 211 -22.12 -44.67 19.22
CA TYR A 211 -20.66 -44.79 19.11
C TYR A 211 -20.11 -45.94 19.98
N ALA A 212 -20.63 -46.10 21.20
CA ALA A 212 -20.24 -47.23 22.05
C ALA A 212 -20.62 -48.58 21.46
N ALA A 213 -21.81 -48.69 20.80
CA ALA A 213 -22.22 -49.90 20.09
C ALA A 213 -21.30 -50.27 18.93
N TYR A 214 -20.69 -49.26 18.29
CA TYR A 214 -19.73 -49.44 17.19
C TYR A 214 -18.32 -49.65 17.71
N GLY A 215 -17.71 -48.62 18.40
CA GLY A 215 -16.28 -48.55 18.69
C GLY A 215 -15.87 -49.26 19.98
N VAL A 216 -16.79 -49.59 20.91
CA VAL A 216 -16.49 -50.23 22.19
C VAL A 216 -16.95 -51.70 22.22
N TYR A 217 -18.18 -51.97 21.71
CA TYR A 217 -18.77 -53.29 21.78
C TYR A 217 -18.82 -54.03 20.44
N GLU A 218 -18.48 -53.36 19.35
CA GLU A 218 -18.47 -53.90 17.98
C GLU A 218 -19.80 -54.63 17.59
N PHE A 219 -20.96 -54.19 18.13
CA PHE A 219 -22.26 -54.80 17.86
C PHE A 219 -22.81 -54.39 16.51
N ILE A 220 -22.38 -53.25 15.98
CA ILE A 220 -22.80 -52.71 14.70
C ILE A 220 -21.59 -52.41 13.87
N GLY A 221 -21.67 -52.68 12.58
CA GLY A 221 -20.59 -52.31 11.65
C GLY A 221 -20.51 -50.80 11.38
N ALA A 222 -19.50 -50.38 10.65
CA ALA A 222 -19.22 -48.96 10.36
C ALA A 222 -20.41 -48.28 9.61
N THR A 223 -20.96 -48.91 8.59
CA THR A 223 -22.07 -48.34 7.79
C THR A 223 -23.34 -48.07 8.57
N PRO A 224 -23.90 -49.04 9.38
CA PRO A 224 -25.02 -48.75 10.25
C PRO A 224 -24.72 -47.71 11.32
N ALA A 225 -23.52 -47.71 11.91
CA ALA A 225 -23.11 -46.70 12.88
C ALA A 225 -23.13 -45.31 12.27
N PHE A 226 -22.53 -45.15 11.10
CA PHE A 226 -22.51 -43.89 10.37
C PHE A 226 -23.93 -43.38 10.07
N VAL A 227 -24.82 -44.25 9.55
CA VAL A 227 -26.21 -43.88 9.24
C VAL A 227 -27.00 -43.48 10.49
N LEU A 228 -26.84 -44.21 11.61
CA LEU A 228 -27.51 -43.87 12.87
C LEU A 228 -26.98 -42.53 13.48
N LEU A 229 -25.67 -42.33 13.48
CA LEU A 229 -25.06 -41.06 13.94
C LEU A 229 -25.50 -39.89 13.05
N ALA A 230 -25.53 -40.06 11.73
CA ALA A 230 -26.05 -39.09 10.79
C ALA A 230 -27.53 -38.74 11.06
N LEU A 231 -28.36 -39.75 11.28
CA LEU A 231 -29.78 -39.57 11.54
C LEU A 231 -30.03 -38.79 12.84
N VAL A 232 -29.33 -39.12 13.92
CA VAL A 232 -29.40 -38.37 15.18
C VAL A 232 -28.91 -36.94 15.02
N SER A 233 -27.83 -36.71 14.27
CA SER A 233 -27.28 -35.39 13.98
C SER A 233 -28.25 -34.53 13.17
N PHE A 234 -28.85 -35.06 12.11
CA PHE A 234 -29.89 -34.39 11.32
C PHE A 234 -31.17 -34.12 12.12
N ALA A 235 -31.61 -35.09 12.93
CA ALA A 235 -32.74 -34.90 13.84
C ALA A 235 -32.46 -33.76 14.84
N THR A 236 -31.26 -33.69 15.37
CA THR A 236 -30.80 -32.61 16.28
C THR A 236 -30.81 -31.25 15.58
N ILE A 237 -30.34 -31.17 14.33
CA ILE A 237 -30.41 -29.95 13.51
C ILE A 237 -31.87 -29.57 13.26
N ALA A 238 -32.74 -30.50 12.91
CA ALA A 238 -34.17 -30.25 12.69
C ALA A 238 -34.86 -29.76 14.00
N LEU A 239 -34.59 -30.40 15.13
CA LEU A 239 -35.14 -29.99 16.43
C LEU A 239 -34.63 -28.60 16.89
N SER A 240 -33.53 -28.09 16.35
CA SER A 240 -33.06 -26.76 16.61
C SER A 240 -34.07 -25.68 16.17
N LEU A 241 -34.91 -25.94 15.22
CA LEU A 241 -36.02 -25.08 14.81
C LEU A 241 -36.99 -24.82 15.95
N LEU A 242 -37.13 -25.77 16.88
CA LEU A 242 -38.01 -25.67 18.03
C LEU A 242 -37.29 -25.21 19.30
N HIS A 243 -36.08 -25.70 19.54
CA HIS A 243 -35.38 -25.60 20.82
C HIS A 243 -34.20 -24.56 20.82
N GLY A 244 -33.86 -24.01 19.67
CA GLY A 244 -32.89 -22.90 19.61
C GLY A 244 -31.54 -23.25 18.94
N GLN A 245 -30.71 -22.22 18.78
CA GLN A 245 -29.49 -22.25 17.96
C GLN A 245 -28.39 -23.19 18.50
N ALA A 246 -28.28 -23.33 19.81
CA ALA A 246 -27.28 -24.19 20.43
C ALA A 246 -27.39 -25.65 19.99
N LEU A 247 -28.65 -26.13 19.81
CA LEU A 247 -28.93 -27.48 19.33
C LEU A 247 -28.52 -27.66 17.86
N ALA A 248 -28.65 -26.60 17.05
CA ALA A 248 -28.12 -26.63 15.67
C ALA A 248 -26.59 -26.75 15.65
N GLY A 249 -25.90 -26.04 16.57
CA GLY A 249 -24.46 -26.13 16.74
C GLY A 249 -24.00 -27.52 17.20
N LEU A 250 -24.75 -28.13 18.13
CA LEU A 250 -24.50 -29.51 18.57
C LEU A 250 -24.69 -30.53 17.44
N GLY A 251 -25.77 -30.41 16.67
CA GLY A 251 -26.02 -31.28 15.53
C GLY A 251 -24.99 -31.13 14.43
N LEU A 252 -24.55 -29.91 14.18
CA LEU A 252 -23.43 -29.62 13.26
C LEU A 252 -22.11 -30.26 13.73
N LEU A 253 -21.74 -30.07 15.01
CA LEU A 253 -20.56 -30.66 15.58
C LEU A 253 -20.58 -32.18 15.49
N ALA A 254 -21.71 -32.80 15.85
CA ALA A 254 -21.90 -34.25 15.73
C ALA A 254 -21.74 -34.74 14.29
N SER A 255 -22.37 -34.04 13.31
CA SER A 255 -22.20 -34.36 11.89
C SER A 255 -20.75 -34.23 11.41
N LEU A 256 -20.02 -33.19 11.85
CA LEU A 256 -18.61 -32.99 11.47
C LEU A 256 -17.66 -34.03 12.11
N LEU A 257 -17.99 -34.52 13.31
CA LEU A 257 -17.21 -35.57 13.99
C LEU A 257 -17.51 -36.97 13.47
N THR A 258 -18.73 -37.26 12.99
CA THR A 258 -19.17 -38.60 12.56
C THR A 258 -18.20 -39.27 11.59
N PRO A 259 -17.74 -38.65 10.50
CA PRO A 259 -16.81 -39.32 9.58
C PRO A 259 -15.47 -39.67 10.21
N GLY A 260 -14.96 -38.85 11.14
CA GLY A 260 -13.70 -39.11 11.86
C GLY A 260 -13.82 -40.15 12.96
N LEU A 261 -15.03 -40.35 13.51
CA LEU A 261 -15.31 -41.36 14.56
C LEU A 261 -15.55 -42.74 13.98
N VAL A 262 -16.10 -42.83 12.77
CA VAL A 262 -16.42 -44.08 12.09
C VAL A 262 -15.40 -44.31 10.98
N ALA A 263 -14.28 -44.95 11.35
CA ALA A 263 -13.30 -45.39 10.36
C ALA A 263 -13.86 -46.55 9.54
N SER A 264 -13.91 -46.43 8.21
CA SER A 264 -14.19 -47.52 7.29
C SER A 264 -12.90 -48.02 6.68
N GLY A 265 -12.76 -49.32 6.44
CA GLY A 265 -11.62 -49.92 5.79
C GLY A 265 -11.40 -49.44 4.34
N GLU A 266 -12.42 -48.90 3.71
CA GLU A 266 -12.41 -48.31 2.37
C GLU A 266 -13.03 -46.92 2.41
N PRO A 267 -12.25 -45.87 2.51
CA PRO A 267 -12.75 -44.50 2.55
C PRO A 267 -13.32 -44.10 1.19
N ASN A 268 -14.59 -43.65 1.16
CA ASN A 268 -15.26 -43.21 -0.05
C ASN A 268 -15.46 -41.69 -0.03
N ALA A 269 -14.69 -40.95 -0.85
CA ALA A 269 -14.76 -39.52 -0.93
C ALA A 269 -16.13 -38.97 -1.33
N ASN A 270 -16.80 -39.64 -2.27
CA ASN A 270 -18.12 -39.22 -2.73
C ASN A 270 -19.16 -39.32 -1.60
N ALA A 271 -19.14 -40.38 -0.80
CA ALA A 271 -20.03 -40.52 0.34
C ALA A 271 -19.76 -39.49 1.43
N LEU A 272 -18.47 -39.21 1.72
CA LEU A 272 -18.05 -38.20 2.69
C LEU A 272 -18.56 -36.82 2.31
N PHE A 273 -18.24 -36.36 1.10
CA PHE A 273 -18.56 -35.00 0.67
C PHE A 273 -20.04 -34.81 0.37
N LEU A 274 -20.76 -35.85 -0.05
CA LEU A 274 -22.23 -35.85 -0.13
C LEU A 274 -22.85 -35.66 1.25
N PHE A 275 -22.40 -36.42 2.27
CA PHE A 275 -22.86 -36.28 3.63
C PHE A 275 -22.59 -34.88 4.21
N LEU A 276 -21.38 -34.34 4.03
CA LEU A 276 -21.01 -32.99 4.46
C LEU A 276 -21.84 -31.93 3.74
N GLY A 277 -22.09 -32.09 2.44
CA GLY A 277 -22.94 -31.20 1.67
C GLY A 277 -24.37 -31.18 2.16
N LEU A 278 -24.96 -32.38 2.43
CA LEU A 278 -26.31 -32.52 3.02
C LEU A 278 -26.36 -31.86 4.42
N THR A 279 -25.33 -32.06 5.24
CA THR A 279 -25.22 -31.40 6.56
C THR A 279 -25.22 -29.89 6.40
N TRP A 280 -24.44 -29.35 5.47
CA TRP A 280 -24.38 -27.94 5.17
C TRP A 280 -25.75 -27.39 4.76
N VAL A 281 -26.46 -28.08 3.85
CA VAL A 281 -27.81 -27.68 3.42
C VAL A 281 -28.78 -27.69 4.59
N ALA A 282 -28.77 -28.73 5.42
CA ALA A 282 -29.68 -28.87 6.58
C ALA A 282 -29.47 -27.73 7.59
N VAL A 283 -28.19 -27.40 7.90
CA VAL A 283 -27.84 -26.31 8.82
C VAL A 283 -28.24 -24.95 8.26
N ASN A 284 -27.97 -24.68 6.96
CA ASN A 284 -28.33 -23.41 6.34
C ASN A 284 -29.86 -23.26 6.24
N ALA A 285 -30.60 -24.31 5.87
CA ALA A 285 -32.06 -24.32 5.84
C ALA A 285 -32.64 -24.03 7.23
N ALA A 286 -32.17 -24.73 8.27
CA ALA A 286 -32.63 -24.52 9.64
C ALA A 286 -32.32 -23.10 10.16
N SER A 287 -31.11 -22.56 9.84
CA SER A 287 -30.67 -21.25 10.32
C SER A 287 -31.35 -20.10 9.58
N ARG A 288 -31.76 -20.28 8.33
CA ARG A 288 -32.44 -19.24 7.52
C ARG A 288 -33.75 -18.83 8.15
N PHE A 289 -34.58 -19.78 8.63
CA PHE A 289 -35.88 -19.49 9.24
C PHE A 289 -35.75 -18.61 10.48
N ARG A 290 -34.64 -18.70 11.20
CA ARG A 290 -34.36 -17.91 12.40
C ARG A 290 -33.38 -16.74 12.17
N GLN A 291 -32.93 -16.52 10.96
CA GLN A 291 -31.96 -15.47 10.57
C GLN A 291 -30.68 -15.46 11.44
N ARG A 292 -30.19 -16.62 11.85
CA ARG A 292 -29.00 -16.79 12.68
C ARG A 292 -27.80 -17.13 11.81
N THR A 293 -26.72 -16.34 11.92
CA THR A 293 -25.54 -16.43 11.01
C THR A 293 -24.34 -17.20 11.57
N ILE A 294 -24.30 -17.45 12.89
CA ILE A 294 -23.15 -18.10 13.53
C ILE A 294 -23.01 -19.57 13.15
N VAL A 295 -24.09 -20.35 13.20
CA VAL A 295 -24.03 -21.80 12.91
C VAL A 295 -23.72 -22.07 11.42
N PRO A 296 -24.30 -21.35 10.44
CA PRO A 296 -23.89 -21.44 9.04
C PRO A 296 -22.42 -21.08 8.81
N MET A 297 -21.91 -20.05 9.51
CA MET A 297 -20.48 -19.72 9.47
C MET A 297 -19.62 -20.89 9.95
N LEU A 298 -19.99 -21.53 11.06
CA LEU A 298 -19.30 -22.73 11.57
C LEU A 298 -19.41 -23.92 10.61
N ALA A 299 -20.53 -24.07 9.92
CA ALA A 299 -20.69 -25.11 8.89
C ALA A 299 -19.74 -24.88 7.69
N ASN A 300 -19.57 -23.62 7.25
CA ASN A 300 -18.61 -23.28 6.20
C ASN A 300 -17.18 -23.62 6.64
N ILE A 301 -16.82 -23.26 7.89
CA ILE A 301 -15.51 -23.58 8.47
C ILE A 301 -15.31 -25.09 8.56
N GLY A 302 -16.31 -25.84 9.03
CA GLY A 302 -16.23 -27.29 9.17
C GLY A 302 -16.01 -28.01 7.84
N ILE A 303 -16.72 -27.58 6.79
CA ILE A 303 -16.53 -28.16 5.44
C ILE A 303 -15.13 -27.82 4.92
N GLY A 304 -14.70 -26.55 5.02
CA GLY A 304 -13.38 -26.16 4.58
C GLY A 304 -12.26 -26.95 5.29
N LEU A 305 -12.39 -27.16 6.60
CA LEU A 305 -11.45 -27.98 7.36
C LEU A 305 -11.45 -29.44 6.93
N TRP A 306 -12.62 -30.01 6.61
CA TRP A 306 -12.70 -31.40 6.10
C TRP A 306 -12.04 -31.54 4.74
N VAL A 307 -12.21 -30.56 3.84
CA VAL A 307 -11.49 -30.57 2.55
C VAL A 307 -9.98 -30.52 2.75
N ILE A 308 -9.50 -29.66 3.68
CA ILE A 308 -8.08 -29.59 4.00
C ILE A 308 -7.58 -30.90 4.63
N ALA A 309 -8.33 -31.46 5.58
CA ALA A 309 -7.97 -32.72 6.21
C ALA A 309 -7.92 -33.89 5.22
N TYR A 310 -8.88 -33.92 4.28
CA TYR A 310 -8.91 -34.92 3.21
C TYR A 310 -7.72 -34.74 2.26
N ALA A 311 -7.40 -33.49 1.86
CA ALA A 311 -6.27 -33.20 0.99
C ALA A 311 -4.91 -33.61 1.61
N ILE A 312 -4.78 -33.54 2.96
CA ILE A 312 -3.54 -33.89 3.66
C ILE A 312 -3.46 -35.39 3.96
N GLY A 313 -4.59 -36.03 4.24
CA GLY A 313 -4.62 -37.37 4.82
C GLY A 313 -5.07 -38.50 3.88
N ALA A 314 -5.48 -38.20 2.66
CA ALA A 314 -5.90 -39.22 1.72
C ALA A 314 -4.72 -39.74 0.88
N ASP A 315 -4.48 -41.05 0.91
CA ASP A 315 -3.48 -41.70 0.08
C ASP A 315 -3.85 -41.67 -1.41
N ASP A 316 -5.15 -41.80 -1.72
CA ASP A 316 -5.71 -41.68 -3.07
C ASP A 316 -6.69 -40.51 -3.11
N PHE A 317 -6.21 -39.38 -3.63
CA PHE A 317 -6.91 -38.10 -3.58
C PHE A 317 -7.75 -37.82 -4.83
N ASP A 318 -9.09 -37.94 -4.71
CA ASP A 318 -10.03 -37.51 -5.73
C ASP A 318 -10.41 -36.03 -5.53
N THR A 319 -10.09 -35.17 -6.51
CA THR A 319 -10.34 -33.73 -6.44
C THR A 319 -11.79 -33.33 -6.69
N MET A 320 -12.58 -34.17 -7.36
CA MET A 320 -13.91 -33.77 -7.82
C MET A 320 -14.97 -33.64 -6.71
N PRO A 321 -15.11 -34.59 -5.74
CA PRO A 321 -16.11 -34.45 -4.69
C PRO A 321 -15.95 -33.22 -3.81
N PRO A 322 -14.75 -32.89 -3.28
CA PRO A 322 -14.55 -31.67 -2.51
C PRO A 322 -14.78 -30.40 -3.34
N THR A 323 -14.33 -30.37 -4.61
CA THR A 323 -14.55 -29.25 -5.52
C THR A 323 -16.01 -28.96 -5.76
N LEU A 324 -16.82 -30.00 -6.07
CA LEU A 324 -18.27 -29.87 -6.23
C LEU A 324 -18.92 -29.33 -4.97
N THR A 325 -18.51 -29.83 -3.81
CA THR A 325 -19.04 -29.36 -2.52
C THR A 325 -18.76 -27.89 -2.29
N LEU A 326 -17.54 -27.41 -2.58
CA LEU A 326 -17.19 -26.01 -2.47
C LEU A 326 -17.97 -25.15 -3.47
N ILE A 327 -18.12 -25.57 -4.72
CA ILE A 327 -18.89 -24.82 -5.73
C ILE A 327 -20.36 -24.76 -5.33
N VAL A 328 -20.96 -25.86 -4.86
CA VAL A 328 -22.34 -25.90 -4.36
C VAL A 328 -22.51 -24.98 -3.15
N MET A 329 -21.56 -24.97 -2.23
CA MET A 329 -21.53 -24.03 -1.08
C MET A 329 -21.57 -22.57 -1.55
N ILE A 330 -20.73 -22.20 -2.52
CA ILE A 330 -20.67 -20.84 -3.09
C ILE A 330 -22.00 -20.49 -3.78
N ALA A 331 -22.46 -21.32 -4.69
CA ALA A 331 -23.67 -21.09 -5.50
C ALA A 331 -24.92 -21.01 -4.64
N SER A 332 -25.05 -21.94 -3.66
CA SER A 332 -26.20 -22.00 -2.80
C SER A 332 -26.27 -20.86 -1.77
N THR A 333 -25.16 -20.17 -1.51
CA THR A 333 -25.16 -19.02 -0.62
C THR A 333 -26.16 -17.96 -1.07
N GLY A 334 -26.29 -17.70 -2.37
CA GLY A 334 -27.28 -16.79 -2.94
C GLY A 334 -28.73 -17.19 -2.66
N PHE A 335 -29.03 -18.49 -2.61
CA PHE A 335 -30.36 -19.03 -2.34
C PHE A 335 -30.71 -18.98 -0.85
N PHE A 336 -29.82 -19.45 0.02
CA PHE A 336 -30.07 -19.48 1.46
C PHE A 336 -29.99 -18.10 2.11
N TRP A 337 -29.11 -17.24 1.62
CA TRP A 337 -28.79 -15.93 2.23
C TRP A 337 -28.88 -14.80 1.21
N PRO A 338 -30.08 -14.51 0.65
CA PRO A 338 -30.22 -13.45 -0.35
C PRO A 338 -29.90 -12.09 0.28
N GLY A 339 -28.84 -11.46 -0.18
CA GLY A 339 -28.36 -10.16 0.33
C GLY A 339 -29.40 -9.05 0.26
N ALA A 340 -30.36 -9.14 -0.68
CA ALA A 340 -31.45 -8.18 -0.83
C ALA A 340 -32.37 -8.08 0.41
N VAL A 341 -32.54 -9.15 1.17
CA VAL A 341 -33.36 -9.17 2.39
C VAL A 341 -32.72 -8.33 3.49
N TYR A 342 -31.39 -8.31 3.55
CA TYR A 342 -30.63 -7.56 4.57
C TYR A 342 -30.44 -6.08 4.22
N SER A 343 -30.61 -5.69 2.96
CA SER A 343 -30.47 -4.30 2.51
C SER A 343 -31.75 -3.47 2.64
N ARG A 344 -32.93 -4.10 2.83
CA ARG A 344 -34.21 -3.38 2.93
C ARG A 344 -34.44 -2.71 4.29
N ASP A 345 -33.94 -3.28 5.37
CA ASP A 345 -34.29 -2.88 6.74
C ASP A 345 -33.24 -2.01 7.44
N ARG A 346 -32.15 -1.64 6.78
CA ARG A 346 -31.10 -0.79 7.38
C ARG A 346 -30.77 0.36 6.45
N VAL A 347 -30.63 1.55 7.06
CA VAL A 347 -30.01 2.70 6.41
C VAL A 347 -28.73 2.19 5.74
N VAL A 348 -28.76 2.11 4.42
CA VAL A 348 -27.59 1.66 3.63
C VAL A 348 -26.49 2.69 3.93
N LYS A 349 -25.53 2.30 4.72
CA LYS A 349 -24.31 3.09 4.88
C LYS A 349 -23.69 3.20 3.50
N THR A 350 -23.70 4.40 2.94
CA THR A 350 -23.02 4.72 1.69
C THR A 350 -21.52 4.78 1.93
N GLY A 351 -20.74 4.60 0.90
CA GLY A 351 -19.29 4.65 0.99
C GLY A 351 -18.63 3.32 1.32
N TRP A 352 -17.33 3.37 1.59
CA TRP A 352 -16.48 2.19 1.86
C TRP A 352 -17.00 1.31 3.00
N GLY A 353 -17.47 1.93 4.08
CA GLY A 353 -18.02 1.19 5.22
C GLY A 353 -19.28 0.38 4.87
N GLY A 354 -20.12 0.89 3.96
CA GLY A 354 -21.30 0.19 3.46
C GLY A 354 -20.92 -0.97 2.53
N MET A 355 -19.93 -0.76 1.67
CA MET A 355 -19.43 -1.78 0.76
C MET A 355 -18.74 -2.95 1.49
N LEU A 356 -17.89 -2.66 2.50
CA LEU A 356 -17.13 -3.68 3.23
C LEU A 356 -17.94 -4.35 4.36
N GLY A 357 -18.97 -3.70 4.87
CA GLY A 357 -19.78 -4.16 6.00
C GLY A 357 -21.16 -4.70 5.63
N ARG A 358 -21.48 -4.94 4.35
CA ARG A 358 -22.78 -5.41 3.86
C ARG A 358 -23.10 -6.79 4.41
N GLN A 359 -24.30 -6.92 4.97
CA GLN A 359 -24.76 -8.16 5.58
C GLN A 359 -25.32 -9.13 4.51
N PRO A 360 -25.24 -10.46 4.73
CA PRO A 360 -24.68 -11.17 5.89
C PRO A 360 -23.16 -11.35 5.81
N LEU A 361 -22.38 -10.48 6.48
CA LEU A 361 -20.93 -10.43 6.36
C LEU A 361 -20.24 -11.72 6.84
N THR A 362 -20.67 -12.25 7.99
CA THR A 362 -20.07 -13.45 8.59
C THR A 362 -20.17 -14.68 7.69
N ILE A 363 -21.28 -14.82 6.98
CA ILE A 363 -21.51 -15.96 6.08
C ILE A 363 -20.70 -15.78 4.80
N THR A 364 -20.79 -14.61 4.17
CA THR A 364 -20.08 -14.38 2.90
C THR A 364 -18.56 -14.41 3.07
N LEU A 365 -18.05 -13.89 4.21
CA LEU A 365 -16.62 -13.93 4.51
C LEU A 365 -16.14 -15.36 4.78
N SER A 366 -16.92 -16.16 5.57
CA SER A 366 -16.57 -17.55 5.85
C SER A 366 -16.62 -18.42 4.60
N VAL A 367 -17.63 -18.23 3.72
CA VAL A 367 -17.67 -18.92 2.42
C VAL A 367 -16.46 -18.56 1.58
N ALA A 368 -16.10 -17.27 1.49
CA ALA A 368 -14.98 -16.83 0.67
C ALA A 368 -13.65 -17.43 1.15
N ILE A 369 -13.36 -17.35 2.46
CA ILE A 369 -12.12 -17.90 3.02
C ILE A 369 -12.11 -19.43 2.92
N MET A 370 -13.21 -20.09 3.31
CA MET A 370 -13.32 -21.54 3.32
C MET A 370 -13.65 -22.16 1.96
N SER A 371 -13.63 -21.39 0.90
CA SER A 371 -13.53 -21.87 -0.47
C SER A 371 -12.12 -21.78 -1.01
N VAL A 372 -11.44 -20.64 -0.77
CA VAL A 372 -10.11 -20.41 -1.33
C VAL A 372 -9.04 -21.21 -0.59
N LEU A 373 -9.04 -21.23 0.75
CA LEU A 373 -8.02 -21.96 1.51
C LEU A 373 -8.00 -23.46 1.21
N PRO A 374 -9.15 -24.18 1.20
CA PRO A 374 -9.16 -25.58 0.80
C PRO A 374 -8.76 -25.80 -0.65
N ALA A 375 -9.17 -24.93 -1.57
CA ALA A 375 -8.78 -25.03 -2.98
C ALA A 375 -7.25 -24.88 -3.15
N LEU A 376 -6.62 -24.01 -2.37
CA LEU A 376 -5.16 -23.86 -2.35
C LEU A 376 -4.47 -25.04 -1.64
N ALA A 377 -5.08 -25.59 -0.58
CA ALA A 377 -4.56 -26.76 0.11
C ALA A 377 -4.55 -28.00 -0.79
N MET A 378 -5.64 -28.25 -1.53
CA MET A 378 -5.70 -29.34 -2.50
C MET A 378 -4.59 -29.24 -3.56
N LEU A 379 -4.23 -28.01 -3.96
CA LEU A 379 -3.19 -27.77 -4.92
C LEU A 379 -1.79 -27.92 -4.31
N ALA A 380 -1.60 -27.53 -3.06
CA ALA A 380 -0.30 -27.58 -2.37
C ALA A 380 0.09 -29.00 -1.94
N THR A 381 -0.89 -29.84 -1.55
CA THR A 381 -0.64 -31.22 -1.08
C THR A 381 -0.46 -32.22 -2.22
N ASN A 382 -1.00 -31.94 -3.38
CA ASN A 382 -0.87 -32.79 -4.57
C ASN A 382 -0.08 -32.04 -5.64
N PRO A 383 1.23 -32.29 -5.75
CA PRO A 383 2.05 -31.65 -6.76
C PRO A 383 1.49 -31.94 -8.15
N VAL A 384 1.42 -30.90 -8.96
CA VAL A 384 0.81 -30.93 -10.29
C VAL A 384 1.61 -31.85 -11.22
N THR A 385 1.24 -33.12 -11.24
CA THR A 385 1.75 -34.09 -12.22
C THR A 385 0.79 -34.29 -13.40
N GLY A 386 -0.36 -33.52 -13.41
CA GLY A 386 -1.40 -33.59 -14.41
C GLY A 386 -2.46 -32.50 -14.28
N ILE A 387 -3.61 -32.71 -14.94
CA ILE A 387 -4.74 -31.74 -14.98
C ILE A 387 -5.49 -31.66 -13.64
N ASP A 388 -5.43 -32.71 -12.83
CA ASP A 388 -6.04 -32.80 -11.51
C ASP A 388 -5.33 -31.93 -10.49
N PRO A 389 -5.74 -31.36 -9.68
CA PRO A 389 -6.29 -30.28 -8.94
C PRO A 389 -6.21 -28.90 -9.58
N PHE A 390 -5.56 -28.73 -10.71
CA PHE A 390 -5.29 -27.41 -11.32
C PHE A 390 -6.57 -26.72 -11.82
N PHE A 391 -7.41 -27.43 -12.57
CA PHE A 391 -8.72 -26.92 -13.01
C PHE A 391 -9.71 -26.73 -11.86
N PRO A 392 -9.88 -27.73 -10.96
CA PRO A 392 -10.78 -27.60 -9.84
C PRO A 392 -10.55 -26.36 -8.99
N SER A 393 -9.30 -26.07 -8.64
CA SER A 393 -8.96 -24.88 -7.86
C SER A 393 -9.31 -23.58 -8.61
N ALA A 394 -9.06 -23.51 -9.92
CA ALA A 394 -9.45 -22.36 -10.75
C ALA A 394 -10.97 -22.21 -10.82
N ALA A 395 -11.72 -23.31 -10.93
CA ALA A 395 -13.18 -23.30 -10.99
C ALA A 395 -13.80 -22.78 -9.69
N VAL A 396 -13.29 -23.20 -8.52
CA VAL A 396 -13.72 -22.67 -7.22
C VAL A 396 -13.47 -21.16 -7.11
N ILE A 397 -12.29 -20.70 -7.50
CA ILE A 397 -11.95 -19.28 -7.48
C ILE A 397 -12.81 -18.46 -8.45
N ALA A 398 -13.06 -18.98 -9.65
CA ALA A 398 -13.94 -18.34 -10.63
C ALA A 398 -15.38 -18.26 -10.13
N ALA A 399 -15.91 -19.34 -9.51
CA ALA A 399 -17.23 -19.34 -8.91
C ALA A 399 -17.35 -18.31 -7.77
N LEU A 400 -16.32 -18.19 -6.94
CA LEU A 400 -16.27 -17.19 -5.88
C LEU A 400 -16.20 -15.77 -6.43
N ALA A 401 -15.42 -15.54 -7.49
CA ALA A 401 -15.35 -14.25 -8.17
C ALA A 401 -16.71 -13.86 -8.76
N ALA A 402 -17.45 -14.84 -9.34
CA ALA A 402 -18.81 -14.64 -9.84
C ALA A 402 -19.79 -14.27 -8.72
N LEU A 403 -19.69 -14.90 -7.53
CA LEU A 403 -20.45 -14.50 -6.34
C LEU A 403 -20.09 -13.06 -5.94
N GLY A 404 -18.81 -12.72 -5.97
CA GLY A 404 -18.30 -11.38 -5.69
C GLY A 404 -18.71 -10.31 -6.70
N ALA A 405 -19.07 -10.69 -7.92
CA ALA A 405 -19.67 -9.78 -8.91
C ALA A 405 -21.15 -9.48 -8.61
N SER A 406 -21.75 -10.08 -7.58
CA SER A 406 -23.08 -9.74 -7.10
C SER A 406 -23.08 -8.50 -6.21
N ARG A 407 -23.94 -7.53 -6.52
CA ARG A 407 -24.21 -6.38 -5.65
C ARG A 407 -24.75 -6.74 -4.27
N ALA A 408 -25.32 -7.95 -4.13
CA ALA A 408 -26.04 -8.38 -2.92
C ALA A 408 -25.14 -8.48 -1.69
N TYR A 409 -23.85 -8.71 -1.88
CA TYR A 409 -22.88 -8.98 -0.82
C TYR A 409 -21.82 -7.89 -0.71
N ALA A 410 -21.03 -7.93 0.37
CA ALA A 410 -19.83 -7.11 0.51
C ALA A 410 -18.77 -7.52 -0.52
N ALA A 411 -17.78 -6.64 -0.76
CA ALA A 411 -16.74 -6.89 -1.77
C ALA A 411 -15.74 -8.01 -1.43
N TRP A 412 -15.81 -8.59 -0.23
CA TRP A 412 -14.84 -9.59 0.23
C TRP A 412 -14.73 -10.84 -0.66
N PRO A 413 -15.82 -11.46 -1.16
CA PRO A 413 -15.69 -12.60 -2.07
C PRO A 413 -14.87 -12.28 -3.31
N ALA A 414 -15.06 -11.11 -3.93
CA ALA A 414 -14.28 -10.68 -5.09
C ALA A 414 -12.80 -10.48 -4.76
N MET A 415 -12.50 -9.83 -3.63
CA MET A 415 -11.13 -9.53 -3.19
C MET A 415 -10.38 -10.82 -2.79
N ILE A 416 -11.05 -11.71 -2.06
CA ILE A 416 -10.47 -13.00 -1.63
C ILE A 416 -10.26 -13.92 -2.84
N ALA A 417 -11.20 -13.95 -3.80
CA ALA A 417 -11.02 -14.68 -5.05
C ALA A 417 -9.80 -14.16 -5.84
N ALA A 418 -9.62 -12.86 -5.90
CA ALA A 418 -8.48 -12.25 -6.58
C ALA A 418 -7.15 -12.62 -5.91
N GLY A 419 -7.06 -12.51 -4.58
CA GLY A 419 -5.91 -12.99 -3.81
C GLY A 419 -5.65 -14.49 -4.00
N GLY A 420 -6.72 -15.31 -3.97
CA GLY A 420 -6.67 -16.73 -4.22
C GLY A 420 -6.16 -17.09 -5.62
N ALA A 421 -6.57 -16.34 -6.65
CA ALA A 421 -6.10 -16.55 -8.02
C ALA A 421 -4.59 -16.35 -8.15
N VAL A 422 -4.07 -15.28 -7.55
CA VAL A 422 -2.63 -14.98 -7.56
C VAL A 422 -1.86 -16.03 -6.74
N LEU A 423 -2.31 -16.33 -5.50
CA LEU A 423 -1.65 -17.34 -4.65
C LEU A 423 -1.66 -18.73 -5.28
N ARG A 424 -2.78 -19.11 -5.95
CA ARG A 424 -2.89 -20.36 -6.67
C ARG A 424 -1.76 -20.53 -7.67
N LEU A 425 -1.56 -19.52 -8.52
CA LEU A 425 -0.52 -19.57 -9.54
C LEU A 425 0.90 -19.54 -8.94
N ALA A 426 1.08 -18.82 -7.84
CA ALA A 426 2.35 -18.81 -7.10
C ALA A 426 2.66 -20.19 -6.50
N ILE A 427 1.68 -20.89 -5.95
CA ILE A 427 1.85 -22.27 -5.42
C ILE A 427 2.24 -23.22 -6.56
N VAL A 428 1.57 -23.15 -7.70
CA VAL A 428 1.93 -23.97 -8.87
C VAL A 428 3.35 -23.69 -9.32
N ALA A 429 3.74 -22.43 -9.43
CA ALA A 429 5.08 -22.05 -9.83
C ALA A 429 6.15 -22.59 -8.84
N ILE A 430 5.90 -22.50 -7.55
CA ILE A 430 6.83 -23.02 -6.51
C ILE A 430 6.90 -24.54 -6.55
N SER A 431 5.75 -25.24 -6.66
CA SER A 431 5.75 -26.71 -6.69
C SER A 431 6.46 -27.29 -7.90
N LEU A 432 6.42 -26.58 -9.02
CA LEU A 432 7.15 -27.00 -10.23
C LEU A 432 8.65 -26.75 -10.12
N LEU A 433 9.08 -25.71 -9.41
CA LEU A 433 10.50 -25.45 -9.13
C LEU A 433 11.16 -26.58 -8.32
N ASP A 434 10.44 -27.14 -7.34
CA ASP A 434 10.93 -28.24 -6.51
C ASP A 434 10.94 -29.59 -7.23
N THR A 435 10.08 -29.77 -8.23
CA THR A 435 9.88 -31.07 -8.91
C THR A 435 10.83 -31.25 -10.10
N TYR A 436 11.45 -30.18 -10.60
CA TYR A 436 12.13 -30.24 -11.90
C TYR A 436 13.53 -29.61 -11.89
N VAL A 437 14.48 -30.33 -11.37
CA VAL A 437 15.87 -30.31 -11.86
C VAL A 437 16.19 -31.68 -12.43
N PRO A 438 15.91 -31.95 -13.73
CA PRO A 438 16.39 -33.18 -14.34
C PRO A 438 17.92 -33.16 -14.27
N GLN A 439 18.49 -34.08 -13.56
CA GLN A 439 19.91 -34.37 -13.67
C GLN A 439 20.14 -34.87 -15.11
N PRO A 440 21.02 -34.23 -15.89
CA PRO A 440 21.33 -34.73 -17.19
C PRO A 440 22.00 -36.11 -17.06
N VAL A 441 21.27 -37.13 -17.46
CA VAL A 441 21.80 -38.48 -17.58
C VAL A 441 22.39 -38.59 -18.96
N GLY A 442 23.70 -38.35 -19.10
CA GLY A 442 24.38 -38.44 -20.38
C GLY A 442 24.21 -37.20 -21.28
N ASN A 443 24.46 -37.37 -22.58
CA ASN A 443 24.37 -36.32 -23.63
C ASN A 443 22.97 -36.15 -24.22
N GLU A 444 21.91 -36.65 -23.56
CA GLU A 444 20.56 -36.46 -24.07
C GLU A 444 20.06 -35.03 -23.80
N PRO A 445 19.45 -34.37 -24.82
CA PRO A 445 18.84 -33.07 -24.60
C PRO A 445 17.71 -33.18 -23.56
N LEU A 446 17.69 -32.28 -22.61
CA LEU A 446 16.64 -32.19 -21.61
C LEU A 446 15.26 -32.13 -22.29
N PRO A 447 14.27 -32.93 -21.88
CA PRO A 447 12.93 -32.85 -22.42
C PRO A 447 12.36 -31.45 -22.23
N VAL A 448 11.97 -30.81 -23.33
CA VAL A 448 11.30 -29.49 -23.25
C VAL A 448 9.88 -29.71 -22.74
N THR A 449 9.64 -29.47 -21.47
CA THR A 449 8.29 -29.48 -20.88
C THR A 449 7.56 -28.22 -21.32
N THR A 450 6.43 -28.42 -22.01
CA THR A 450 5.55 -27.31 -22.43
C THR A 450 4.40 -27.18 -21.42
N TYR A 451 4.35 -26.05 -20.72
CA TYR A 451 3.30 -25.72 -19.73
C TYR A 451 2.08 -25.04 -20.36
N THR A 452 1.63 -25.56 -21.52
CA THR A 452 0.53 -24.94 -22.30
C THR A 452 -0.79 -24.89 -21.53
N THR A 453 -1.06 -25.87 -20.71
CA THR A 453 -2.30 -25.96 -19.90
C THR A 453 -2.27 -24.93 -18.76
N GLU A 454 -1.15 -24.86 -18.05
CA GLU A 454 -0.93 -23.93 -16.94
C GLU A 454 -1.04 -22.47 -17.42
N ILE A 455 -0.42 -22.18 -18.55
CA ILE A 455 -0.53 -20.87 -19.21
C ILE A 455 -1.98 -20.57 -19.58
N ALA A 456 -2.65 -21.50 -20.29
CA ALA A 456 -4.00 -21.29 -20.78
C ALA A 456 -5.00 -21.05 -19.63
N VAL A 457 -4.96 -21.89 -18.56
CA VAL A 457 -5.87 -21.74 -17.42
C VAL A 457 -5.62 -20.43 -16.68
N SER A 458 -4.35 -20.04 -16.53
CA SER A 458 -4.00 -18.79 -15.84
C SER A 458 -4.49 -17.57 -16.60
N LEU A 459 -4.26 -17.51 -17.91
CA LEU A 459 -4.72 -16.44 -18.79
C LEU A 459 -6.26 -16.42 -18.88
N LEU A 460 -6.90 -17.58 -18.96
CA LEU A 460 -8.36 -17.71 -18.97
C LEU A 460 -8.97 -17.20 -17.66
N LEU A 461 -8.40 -17.57 -16.52
CA LEU A 461 -8.87 -17.07 -15.21
C LEU A 461 -8.75 -15.54 -15.15
N GLY A 462 -7.66 -14.96 -15.66
CA GLY A 462 -7.52 -13.51 -15.79
C GLY A 462 -8.62 -12.90 -16.67
N ALA A 463 -8.93 -13.52 -17.81
CA ALA A 463 -10.02 -13.08 -18.69
C ALA A 463 -11.39 -13.16 -18.01
N VAL A 464 -11.64 -14.17 -17.16
CA VAL A 464 -12.87 -14.29 -16.37
C VAL A 464 -13.03 -13.09 -15.44
N PHE A 465 -11.97 -12.67 -14.72
CA PHE A 465 -12.02 -11.47 -13.88
C PHE A 465 -12.31 -10.21 -14.69
N THR A 466 -11.73 -10.07 -15.88
CA THR A 466 -12.03 -8.95 -16.79
C THR A 466 -13.49 -8.93 -17.23
N LEU A 467 -14.04 -10.07 -17.64
CA LEU A 467 -15.44 -10.20 -18.06
C LEU A 467 -16.42 -9.91 -16.90
N LEU A 468 -16.17 -10.48 -15.72
CA LEU A 468 -16.98 -10.23 -14.54
C LEU A 468 -16.95 -8.75 -14.14
N GLY A 469 -15.79 -8.09 -14.25
CA GLY A 469 -15.63 -6.66 -14.00
C GLY A 469 -16.48 -5.82 -14.95
N PHE A 470 -16.44 -6.08 -16.26
CA PHE A 470 -17.30 -5.40 -17.23
C PHE A 470 -18.79 -5.66 -16.98
N ALA A 471 -19.16 -6.89 -16.65
CA ALA A 471 -20.54 -7.23 -16.30
C ALA A 471 -21.02 -6.45 -15.05
N PHE A 472 -20.16 -6.32 -14.05
CA PHE A 472 -20.44 -5.53 -12.85
C PHE A 472 -20.57 -4.03 -13.17
N LEU A 473 -19.62 -3.45 -13.89
CA LEU A 473 -19.63 -2.04 -14.26
C LEU A 473 -20.85 -1.68 -15.09
N LYS A 474 -21.20 -2.49 -16.09
CA LYS A 474 -22.39 -2.29 -16.92
C LYS A 474 -23.67 -2.23 -16.10
N ARG A 475 -23.77 -3.06 -15.05
CA ARG A 475 -25.00 -3.21 -14.28
C ARG A 475 -25.09 -2.29 -13.07
N PHE A 476 -23.97 -2.02 -12.39
CA PHE A 476 -24.00 -1.43 -11.05
C PHE A 476 -23.16 -0.16 -10.89
N ARG A 477 -22.48 0.34 -11.92
CA ARG A 477 -21.59 1.51 -11.85
C ARG A 477 -22.21 2.72 -11.14
N LYS A 478 -23.41 3.13 -11.57
CA LYS A 478 -24.09 4.31 -11.01
C LYS A 478 -24.59 4.08 -9.59
N ALA A 479 -24.95 2.86 -9.25
CA ALA A 479 -25.51 2.51 -7.95
C ALA A 479 -24.44 2.20 -6.87
N GLU A 480 -23.24 1.78 -7.26
CA GLU A 480 -22.18 1.32 -6.36
C GLU A 480 -20.81 1.83 -6.81
N PRO A 481 -20.52 3.14 -6.66
CA PRO A 481 -19.29 3.73 -7.19
C PRO A 481 -18.03 3.15 -6.53
N GLU A 482 -18.02 2.92 -5.21
CA GLU A 482 -16.87 2.35 -4.51
C GLU A 482 -16.62 0.90 -4.90
N PHE A 483 -17.68 0.11 -5.07
CA PHE A 483 -17.55 -1.26 -5.51
C PHE A 483 -17.13 -1.36 -6.98
N SER A 484 -17.56 -0.42 -7.81
CA SER A 484 -17.11 -0.29 -9.19
C SER A 484 -15.62 0.02 -9.28
N MET A 485 -15.11 0.85 -8.37
CA MET A 485 -13.68 1.10 -8.23
C MET A 485 -12.92 -0.19 -7.89
N VAL A 486 -13.38 -0.97 -6.90
CA VAL A 486 -12.76 -2.26 -6.56
C VAL A 486 -12.74 -3.20 -7.76
N TRP A 487 -13.89 -3.36 -8.46
CA TRP A 487 -13.91 -4.22 -9.65
C TRP A 487 -13.02 -3.72 -10.77
N SER A 488 -12.88 -2.41 -10.95
CA SER A 488 -11.96 -1.85 -11.95
C SER A 488 -10.49 -2.16 -11.64
N VAL A 489 -10.13 -2.18 -10.36
CA VAL A 489 -8.79 -2.63 -9.92
C VAL A 489 -8.61 -4.13 -10.13
N LEU A 490 -9.61 -4.96 -9.76
CA LEU A 490 -9.52 -6.42 -9.89
C LEU A 490 -9.48 -6.87 -11.34
N MET A 491 -10.36 -6.32 -12.20
CA MET A 491 -10.44 -6.69 -13.62
C MET A 491 -9.22 -6.26 -14.43
N SER A 492 -8.47 -5.29 -13.93
CA SER A 492 -7.23 -4.82 -14.56
C SER A 492 -6.01 -5.51 -13.94
N GLY A 493 -5.93 -5.57 -12.61
CA GLY A 493 -4.74 -6.02 -11.88
C GLY A 493 -4.58 -7.53 -11.87
N VAL A 494 -5.67 -8.30 -11.66
CA VAL A 494 -5.60 -9.77 -11.60
C VAL A 494 -5.09 -10.37 -12.90
N PRO A 495 -5.64 -10.04 -14.09
CA PRO A 495 -5.15 -10.62 -15.34
C PRO A 495 -3.68 -10.25 -15.63
N VAL A 496 -3.25 -9.03 -15.31
CA VAL A 496 -1.85 -8.63 -15.46
C VAL A 496 -0.94 -9.41 -14.50
N ALA A 497 -1.36 -9.56 -13.23
CA ALA A 497 -0.60 -10.33 -12.24
C ALA A 497 -0.46 -11.81 -12.64
N LEU A 498 -1.55 -12.44 -13.04
CA LEU A 498 -1.55 -13.84 -13.50
C LEU A 498 -0.69 -14.01 -14.75
N ALA A 499 -0.82 -13.11 -15.72
CA ALA A 499 0.00 -13.15 -16.93
C ALA A 499 1.49 -12.95 -16.60
N THR A 500 1.82 -12.05 -15.69
CA THR A 500 3.20 -11.81 -15.27
C THR A 500 3.81 -13.02 -14.57
N ILE A 501 3.09 -13.61 -13.59
CA ILE A 501 3.56 -14.81 -12.89
C ILE A 501 3.68 -15.98 -13.87
N SER A 502 2.70 -16.15 -14.77
CA SER A 502 2.74 -17.19 -15.80
C SER A 502 3.92 -17.01 -16.74
N PHE A 503 4.19 -15.79 -17.21
CA PHE A 503 5.32 -15.49 -18.10
C PHE A 503 6.66 -15.74 -17.42
N LEU A 504 6.84 -15.31 -16.18
CA LEU A 504 8.10 -15.46 -15.46
C LEU A 504 8.46 -16.92 -15.15
N ASN A 505 7.45 -17.81 -14.98
CA ASN A 505 7.67 -19.20 -14.58
C ASN A 505 7.52 -20.19 -15.74
N PHE A 506 6.67 -19.90 -16.71
CA PHE A 506 6.31 -20.84 -17.79
C PHE A 506 6.55 -20.27 -19.19
N GLY A 507 6.81 -18.95 -19.29
CA GLY A 507 6.97 -18.28 -20.56
C GLY A 507 8.38 -18.34 -21.12
N ASN A 508 8.51 -17.99 -22.39
CA ASN A 508 9.80 -17.80 -23.02
C ASN A 508 10.32 -16.39 -22.74
N LEU A 509 11.29 -16.27 -21.83
CA LEU A 509 11.89 -14.98 -21.45
C LEU A 509 12.59 -14.25 -22.59
N GLY A 510 12.91 -14.94 -23.69
CA GLY A 510 13.47 -14.30 -24.89
C GLY A 510 12.42 -13.53 -25.67
N ARG A 511 11.36 -14.19 -26.11
CA ARG A 511 10.19 -13.62 -26.78
C ARG A 511 9.03 -14.58 -26.71
N ASP A 512 7.94 -14.15 -26.10
CA ASP A 512 6.73 -14.95 -25.92
C ASP A 512 5.51 -14.28 -26.59
N TRP A 513 5.09 -14.85 -27.72
CA TRP A 513 3.95 -14.33 -28.48
C TRP A 513 2.62 -14.56 -27.78
N THR A 514 2.45 -15.67 -27.04
CA THR A 514 1.21 -16.00 -26.34
C THR A 514 0.93 -14.96 -25.26
N HIS A 515 1.87 -14.74 -24.38
CA HIS A 515 1.77 -13.74 -23.32
C HIS A 515 1.73 -12.32 -23.88
N GLY A 516 2.53 -12.04 -24.91
CA GLY A 516 2.56 -10.72 -25.54
C GLY A 516 1.23 -10.33 -26.19
N LEU A 517 0.64 -11.22 -27.00
CA LEU A 517 -0.67 -10.98 -27.62
C LEU A 517 -1.79 -10.86 -26.59
N TYR A 518 -1.74 -11.68 -25.52
CA TYR A 518 -2.67 -11.55 -24.41
C TYR A 518 -2.58 -10.15 -23.77
N GLY A 519 -1.36 -9.66 -23.50
CA GLY A 519 -1.14 -8.33 -22.92
C GLY A 519 -1.63 -7.20 -23.83
N VAL A 520 -1.39 -7.29 -25.16
CA VAL A 520 -1.93 -6.34 -26.13
C VAL A 520 -3.46 -6.38 -26.15
N GLY A 521 -4.06 -7.57 -26.21
CA GLY A 521 -5.52 -7.74 -26.21
C GLY A 521 -6.15 -7.18 -24.94
N LEU A 522 -5.57 -7.48 -23.78
CA LEU A 522 -6.01 -6.93 -22.49
C LEU A 522 -5.91 -5.40 -22.46
N GLY A 523 -4.78 -4.86 -22.92
CA GLY A 523 -4.56 -3.41 -22.99
C GLY A 523 -5.60 -2.71 -23.85
N LEU A 524 -5.93 -3.25 -25.04
CA LEU A 524 -6.94 -2.73 -25.94
C LEU A 524 -8.35 -2.81 -25.34
N VAL A 525 -8.71 -3.96 -24.75
CA VAL A 525 -10.04 -4.17 -24.14
C VAL A 525 -10.26 -3.20 -22.97
N LEU A 526 -9.27 -3.01 -22.11
CA LEU A 526 -9.36 -2.08 -20.99
C LEU A 526 -9.39 -0.63 -21.45
N LEU A 527 -8.64 -0.26 -22.50
CA LEU A 527 -8.68 1.08 -23.07
C LEU A 527 -10.04 1.38 -23.70
N ALA A 528 -10.60 0.44 -24.44
CA ALA A 528 -11.95 0.56 -24.99
C ALA A 528 -13.01 0.65 -23.87
N GLY A 529 -12.83 -0.10 -22.78
CA GLY A 529 -13.65 0.01 -21.58
C GLY A 529 -13.58 1.38 -20.92
N ALA A 530 -12.38 1.97 -20.82
CA ALA A 530 -12.20 3.32 -20.30
C ALA A 530 -12.92 4.35 -21.18
N GLU A 531 -12.76 4.27 -22.51
CA GLU A 531 -13.47 5.16 -23.47
C GLU A 531 -14.99 5.01 -23.34
N TRP A 532 -15.50 3.76 -23.20
CA TRP A 532 -16.93 3.54 -22.97
C TRP A 532 -17.42 4.23 -21.69
N LEU A 533 -16.66 4.10 -20.58
CA LEU A 533 -17.02 4.72 -19.31
C LEU A 533 -17.00 6.26 -19.39
N PHE A 534 -16.03 6.84 -20.10
CA PHE A 534 -15.94 8.29 -20.24
C PHE A 534 -17.04 8.86 -21.16
N ARG A 535 -17.49 8.13 -22.19
CA ARG A 535 -18.61 8.54 -23.03
C ARG A 535 -19.95 8.54 -22.30
N GLU A 536 -20.14 7.62 -21.35
CA GLU A 536 -21.35 7.53 -20.55
C GLU A 536 -21.34 8.45 -19.31
N ARG A 537 -20.33 9.28 -19.15
CA ARG A 537 -20.22 10.20 -18.02
C ARG A 537 -21.20 11.35 -18.19
N ASP A 538 -22.04 11.60 -17.17
CA ASP A 538 -22.86 12.81 -17.10
C ASP A 538 -21.93 14.00 -16.80
N GLU A 539 -21.86 15.00 -17.68
CA GLU A 539 -20.99 16.19 -17.55
C GLU A 539 -21.30 17.03 -16.31
N THR A 540 -22.49 16.89 -15.76
CA THR A 540 -22.96 17.59 -14.56
C THR A 540 -22.36 17.01 -13.25
N ASP A 541 -21.84 15.79 -13.28
CA ASP A 541 -21.27 15.14 -12.10
C ASP A 541 -19.76 15.42 -12.05
N GLY A 542 -19.36 16.48 -11.34
CA GLY A 542 -17.95 16.88 -11.17
C GLY A 542 -17.06 15.88 -10.44
N ARG A 543 -17.59 14.69 -10.10
CA ARG A 543 -16.84 13.64 -9.42
C ARG A 543 -15.86 12.96 -10.36
N ILE A 544 -14.66 12.71 -9.86
CA ILE A 544 -13.65 11.93 -10.59
C ILE A 544 -14.13 10.49 -10.73
N ASP A 545 -14.24 10.00 -11.96
CA ASP A 545 -14.54 8.59 -12.23
C ASP A 545 -13.28 7.73 -12.00
N TRP A 546 -13.09 7.28 -10.77
CA TRP A 546 -11.97 6.43 -10.41
C TRP A 546 -11.98 5.09 -11.16
N ALA A 547 -13.15 4.55 -11.48
CA ALA A 547 -13.27 3.30 -12.22
C ALA A 547 -12.62 3.42 -13.61
N ALA A 548 -12.95 4.47 -14.35
CA ALA A 548 -12.36 4.72 -15.66
C ALA A 548 -10.83 4.96 -15.58
N ASN A 549 -10.37 5.67 -14.55
CA ASN A 549 -8.94 5.91 -14.36
C ASN A 549 -8.17 4.61 -14.07
N PHE A 550 -8.76 3.66 -13.32
CA PHE A 550 -8.14 2.35 -13.12
C PHE A 550 -8.11 1.48 -14.37
N LEU A 551 -9.10 1.61 -15.26
CA LEU A 551 -9.06 0.93 -16.56
C LEU A 551 -7.93 1.48 -17.45
N ILE A 552 -7.67 2.80 -17.41
CA ILE A 552 -6.52 3.40 -18.12
C ILE A 552 -5.21 2.85 -17.56
N ALA A 553 -5.07 2.82 -16.24
CA ALA A 553 -3.89 2.27 -15.60
C ALA A 553 -3.71 0.77 -15.92
N GLY A 554 -4.79 0.00 -15.93
CA GLY A 554 -4.79 -1.39 -16.34
C GLY A 554 -4.42 -1.60 -17.82
N SER A 555 -4.92 -0.75 -18.70
CA SER A 555 -4.54 -0.73 -20.12
C SER A 555 -3.03 -0.50 -20.28
N PHE A 556 -2.51 0.51 -19.60
CA PHE A 556 -1.06 0.78 -19.57
C PHE A 556 -0.26 -0.42 -19.03
N ALA A 557 -0.73 -1.05 -17.95
CA ALA A 557 -0.09 -2.24 -17.38
C ALA A 557 -0.12 -3.43 -18.35
N GLY A 558 -1.24 -3.64 -19.08
CA GLY A 558 -1.35 -4.67 -20.10
C GLY A 558 -0.36 -4.46 -21.26
N PHE A 559 -0.26 -3.25 -21.79
CA PHE A 559 0.74 -2.93 -22.83
C PHE A 559 2.18 -3.00 -22.29
N THR A 560 2.43 -2.56 -21.07
CA THR A 560 3.74 -2.69 -20.42
C THR A 560 4.15 -4.15 -20.30
N PHE A 561 3.24 -5.02 -19.86
CA PHE A 561 3.45 -6.45 -19.82
C PHE A 561 3.75 -7.02 -21.22
N ALA A 562 2.96 -6.64 -22.23
CA ALA A 562 3.18 -7.07 -23.61
C ALA A 562 4.57 -6.67 -24.14
N LEU A 563 5.04 -5.45 -23.83
CA LEU A 563 6.39 -5.02 -24.18
C LEU A 563 7.47 -5.90 -23.54
N HIS A 564 7.30 -6.28 -22.26
CA HIS A 564 8.25 -7.17 -21.59
C HIS A 564 8.23 -8.59 -22.13
N ALA A 565 7.08 -9.08 -22.60
CA ALA A 565 6.97 -10.41 -23.20
C ALA A 565 7.51 -10.48 -24.66
N LEU A 566 7.44 -9.36 -25.39
CA LEU A 566 7.79 -9.33 -26.83
C LEU A 566 9.17 -8.75 -27.13
N THR A 567 9.75 -7.96 -26.22
CA THR A 567 10.99 -7.22 -26.43
C THR A 567 11.92 -7.32 -25.23
N ASN A 568 13.23 -7.17 -25.47
CA ASN A 568 14.25 -7.31 -24.45
C ASN A 568 15.14 -6.06 -24.35
N GLY A 569 15.85 -5.95 -23.24
CA GLY A 569 16.94 -5.00 -23.05
C GLY A 569 16.53 -3.54 -23.25
N ILE A 570 17.33 -2.82 -24.03
CA ILE A 570 17.16 -1.39 -24.31
C ILE A 570 15.86 -1.11 -25.06
N VAL A 571 15.47 -1.97 -25.99
CA VAL A 571 14.27 -1.79 -26.81
C VAL A 571 13.03 -1.71 -25.92
N THR A 572 12.92 -2.61 -24.93
CA THR A 572 11.82 -2.59 -23.96
C THR A 572 11.80 -1.26 -23.17
N THR A 573 12.97 -0.78 -22.73
CA THR A 573 13.08 0.46 -21.95
C THR A 573 12.67 1.68 -22.75
N ILE A 574 13.10 1.75 -24.03
CA ILE A 574 12.72 2.84 -24.93
C ILE A 574 11.22 2.78 -25.23
N LEU A 575 10.70 1.62 -25.64
CA LEU A 575 9.29 1.45 -25.99
C LEU A 575 8.36 1.71 -24.81
N LEU A 576 8.78 1.37 -23.59
CA LEU A 576 8.03 1.67 -22.36
C LEU A 576 7.90 3.17 -22.13
N SER A 577 8.99 3.92 -22.30
CA SER A 577 8.95 5.38 -22.16
C SER A 577 8.16 6.06 -23.30
N VAL A 578 8.27 5.52 -24.53
CA VAL A 578 7.44 5.95 -25.68
C VAL A 578 5.96 5.66 -25.41
N LEU A 579 5.62 4.49 -24.86
CA LEU A 579 4.25 4.15 -24.45
C LEU A 579 3.72 5.16 -23.43
N GLY A 580 4.46 5.43 -22.35
CA GLY A 580 4.08 6.44 -21.37
C GLY A 580 3.86 7.82 -21.99
N PHE A 581 4.73 8.23 -22.89
CA PHE A 581 4.62 9.50 -23.62
C PHE A 581 3.42 9.52 -24.58
N ALA A 582 3.10 8.40 -25.23
CA ALA A 582 1.91 8.28 -26.08
C ALA A 582 0.62 8.54 -25.27
N TYR A 583 0.52 8.04 -24.03
CA TYR A 583 -0.59 8.37 -23.13
C TYR A 583 -0.66 9.88 -22.82
N VAL A 584 0.48 10.55 -22.65
CA VAL A 584 0.50 12.02 -22.46
C VAL A 584 0.02 12.74 -23.71
N LEU A 585 0.41 12.30 -24.90
CA LEU A 585 -0.07 12.90 -26.16
C LEU A 585 -1.58 12.73 -26.34
N CYS A 586 -2.16 11.61 -25.87
CA CYS A 586 -3.60 11.39 -25.89
C CYS A 586 -4.39 12.43 -25.07
N MET A 587 -3.76 13.14 -24.12
CA MET A 587 -4.42 14.23 -23.38
C MET A 587 -4.96 15.35 -24.29
N ARG A 588 -4.38 15.54 -25.47
CA ARG A 588 -4.85 16.53 -26.43
C ARG A 588 -6.21 16.16 -27.03
N ALA A 589 -6.47 14.85 -27.18
CA ALA A 589 -7.73 14.34 -27.73
C ALA A 589 -8.75 14.02 -26.64
N ARG A 590 -8.27 13.57 -25.46
CA ARG A 590 -9.10 13.14 -24.32
C ARG A 590 -8.50 13.68 -23.02
N PRO A 591 -9.16 14.64 -22.34
CA PRO A 591 -8.65 15.23 -21.10
C PRO A 591 -8.88 14.30 -19.88
N TRP A 592 -8.41 13.05 -19.95
CA TRP A 592 -8.58 12.09 -18.88
C TRP A 592 -7.51 12.28 -17.78
N PRO A 593 -7.89 12.35 -16.50
CA PRO A 593 -6.96 12.67 -15.42
C PRO A 593 -5.83 11.67 -15.22
N ALA A 594 -6.04 10.38 -15.56
CA ALA A 594 -5.04 9.33 -15.37
C ALA A 594 -3.92 9.33 -16.42
N LEU A 595 -4.13 9.92 -17.61
CA LEU A 595 -3.18 9.83 -18.72
C LEU A 595 -1.76 10.30 -18.37
N PRO A 596 -1.54 11.46 -17.73
CA PRO A 596 -0.19 11.92 -17.42
C PRO A 596 0.51 11.06 -16.36
N TRP A 597 -0.27 10.37 -15.52
CA TRP A 597 0.27 9.45 -14.52
C TRP A 597 0.91 8.19 -15.15
N MET A 598 0.51 7.83 -16.36
CA MET A 598 1.10 6.69 -17.09
C MET A 598 2.56 6.96 -17.47
N MET A 599 2.90 8.20 -17.79
CA MET A 599 4.31 8.55 -18.02
C MET A 599 5.12 8.47 -16.73
N ALA A 600 4.57 8.92 -15.60
CA ALA A 600 5.22 8.76 -14.31
C ALA A 600 5.45 7.28 -13.97
N ALA A 601 4.45 6.43 -14.21
CA ALA A 601 4.56 4.99 -14.03
C ALA A 601 5.63 4.38 -14.96
N ALA A 602 5.67 4.81 -16.25
CA ALA A 602 6.70 4.35 -17.20
C ALA A 602 8.11 4.65 -16.70
N ILE A 603 8.37 5.88 -16.25
CA ILE A 603 9.69 6.27 -15.74
C ILE A 603 10.05 5.52 -14.45
N LEU A 604 9.09 5.29 -13.55
CA LEU A 604 9.31 4.47 -12.35
C LEU A 604 9.67 3.02 -12.70
N ILE A 605 9.01 2.44 -13.70
CA ILE A 605 9.35 1.08 -14.18
C ILE A 605 10.73 1.08 -14.85
N VAL A 606 11.06 2.11 -15.62
CA VAL A 606 12.41 2.29 -16.19
C VAL A 606 13.46 2.33 -15.08
N PHE A 607 13.22 3.07 -13.99
CA PHE A 607 14.11 3.07 -12.83
C PHE A 607 14.23 1.70 -12.16
N GLY A 608 13.12 0.97 -12.04
CA GLY A 608 13.15 -0.42 -11.55
C GLY A 608 13.99 -1.35 -12.44
N ARG A 609 13.86 -1.23 -13.76
CA ARG A 609 14.67 -2.00 -14.72
C ARG A 609 16.16 -1.66 -14.63
N ILE A 610 16.50 -0.40 -14.51
CA ILE A 610 17.87 0.09 -14.34
C ILE A 610 18.46 -0.41 -13.01
N ALA A 611 17.67 -0.41 -11.95
CA ALA A 611 18.10 -0.91 -10.63
C ALA A 611 18.39 -2.42 -10.65
N TRP A 612 17.62 -3.17 -11.46
CA TRP A 612 17.79 -4.62 -11.61
C TRP A 612 18.96 -4.94 -12.55
N GLU A 613 19.02 -4.32 -13.71
CA GLU A 613 20.03 -4.53 -14.74
C GLU A 613 20.53 -3.19 -15.31
N PRO A 614 21.54 -2.59 -14.71
CA PRO A 614 22.05 -1.27 -15.13
C PRO A 614 22.57 -1.25 -16.57
N THR A 615 23.07 -2.37 -17.07
CA THR A 615 23.59 -2.48 -18.44
C THR A 615 22.49 -2.52 -19.49
N LEU A 616 21.28 -3.00 -19.14
CA LEU A 616 20.13 -3.23 -20.02
C LEU A 616 20.30 -4.28 -21.13
N ILE A 617 21.53 -4.62 -21.51
CA ILE A 617 21.86 -5.58 -22.59
C ILE A 617 23.06 -6.48 -22.27
N GLY A 618 23.52 -6.45 -21.00
CA GLY A 618 24.75 -7.12 -20.58
C GLY A 618 26.02 -6.31 -20.85
N GLN A 619 27.02 -6.53 -20.03
CA GLN A 619 28.27 -5.75 -20.02
C GLN A 619 29.02 -5.73 -21.34
N ASN A 620 29.09 -6.88 -22.02
CA ASN A 620 29.87 -7.04 -23.24
C ASN A 620 29.23 -6.38 -24.48
N SER A 621 27.99 -5.96 -24.42
CA SER A 621 27.20 -5.43 -25.54
C SER A 621 27.07 -3.90 -25.52
N LEU A 622 27.63 -3.23 -24.52
CA LEU A 622 27.47 -1.77 -24.34
C LEU A 622 28.23 -0.94 -25.39
N GLY A 623 29.31 -1.44 -25.90
CA GLY A 623 30.29 -0.69 -26.71
C GLY A 623 31.27 0.06 -25.79
N THR A 624 32.52 0.24 -26.28
CA THR A 624 33.62 0.83 -25.50
C THR A 624 33.76 2.36 -25.66
N THR A 625 33.01 2.95 -26.60
CA THR A 625 33.10 4.39 -26.86
C THR A 625 32.53 5.23 -25.70
N PRO A 626 33.27 6.17 -25.12
CA PRO A 626 32.74 7.06 -24.11
C PRO A 626 31.54 7.86 -24.64
N PHE A 627 30.48 7.97 -23.85
CA PHE A 627 29.23 8.67 -24.13
C PHE A 627 28.38 8.12 -25.30
N PHE A 628 28.98 7.74 -26.45
CA PHE A 628 28.27 7.22 -27.61
C PHE A 628 28.21 5.69 -27.59
N ASN A 629 27.44 5.14 -26.70
CA ASN A 629 27.27 3.71 -26.47
C ASN A 629 25.78 3.36 -26.29
N ALA A 630 25.48 2.10 -26.03
CA ALA A 630 24.10 1.63 -25.84
C ALA A 630 23.37 2.26 -24.65
N LEU A 631 24.08 2.78 -23.65
CA LEU A 631 23.48 3.45 -22.49
C LEU A 631 22.85 4.79 -22.87
N LEU A 632 23.42 5.51 -23.82
CA LEU A 632 22.89 6.82 -24.24
C LEU A 632 21.44 6.73 -24.73
N PRO A 633 21.04 5.86 -25.67
CA PRO A 633 19.62 5.71 -25.99
C PRO A 633 18.82 5.06 -24.85
N GLY A 634 19.37 4.09 -24.11
CA GLY A 634 18.68 3.38 -23.05
C GLY A 634 18.26 4.26 -21.87
N TYR A 635 19.10 5.21 -21.50
CA TYR A 635 18.84 6.18 -20.42
C TYR A 635 18.39 7.54 -20.96
N GLY A 636 18.96 7.99 -22.07
CA GLY A 636 18.76 9.34 -22.61
C GLY A 636 17.36 9.54 -23.21
N ILE A 637 16.82 8.55 -23.96
CA ILE A 637 15.47 8.68 -24.54
C ILE A 637 14.40 8.75 -23.46
N PRO A 638 14.36 7.85 -22.45
CA PRO A 638 13.43 7.99 -21.33
C PRO A 638 13.55 9.34 -20.63
N THR A 639 14.76 9.80 -20.38
CA THR A 639 15.05 11.11 -19.77
C THR A 639 14.51 12.26 -20.61
N LEU A 640 14.78 12.26 -21.91
CA LEU A 640 14.29 13.30 -22.81
C LEU A 640 12.77 13.36 -22.83
N LEU A 641 12.10 12.20 -22.92
CA LEU A 641 10.65 12.11 -22.90
C LEU A 641 10.06 12.57 -21.54
N ALA A 642 10.75 12.26 -20.43
CA ALA A 642 10.37 12.76 -19.11
C ALA A 642 10.48 14.27 -19.01
N ILE A 643 11.56 14.88 -19.52
CA ILE A 643 11.76 16.34 -19.56
C ILE A 643 10.69 17.01 -20.43
N VAL A 644 10.46 16.48 -21.62
CA VAL A 644 9.40 16.99 -22.51
C VAL A 644 8.03 16.89 -21.85
N THR A 645 7.73 15.79 -21.18
CA THR A 645 6.46 15.64 -20.44
C THR A 645 6.36 16.66 -19.29
N ALA A 646 7.42 16.83 -18.50
CA ALA A 646 7.45 17.82 -17.43
C ALA A 646 7.21 19.24 -17.95
N TYR A 647 7.75 19.55 -19.16
CA TYR A 647 7.51 20.84 -19.84
C TYR A 647 6.06 20.97 -20.33
N LEU A 648 5.49 19.92 -20.93
CA LEU A 648 4.09 19.92 -21.39
C LEU A 648 3.09 20.07 -20.23
N LEU A 649 3.45 19.58 -19.05
CA LEU A 649 2.62 19.66 -17.85
C LEU A 649 2.88 20.91 -17.00
N LYS A 650 3.73 21.84 -17.42
CA LYS A 650 4.10 23.03 -16.63
C LYS A 650 2.88 23.86 -16.18
N ASP A 651 1.87 23.95 -17.05
CA ASP A 651 0.64 24.73 -16.83
C ASP A 651 -0.54 23.85 -16.37
N SER A 652 -0.28 22.57 -16.03
CA SER A 652 -1.32 21.66 -15.57
C SER A 652 -1.92 22.12 -14.24
N ALA A 653 -3.24 22.05 -14.14
CA ALA A 653 -3.99 22.35 -12.91
C ALA A 653 -3.69 21.36 -11.78
N ASP A 654 -3.39 20.09 -12.10
CA ASP A 654 -2.97 19.10 -11.11
C ASP A 654 -1.47 19.27 -10.78
N PHE A 655 -1.23 20.00 -9.68
CA PHE A 655 0.13 20.23 -9.17
C PHE A 655 0.85 18.94 -8.77
N ARG A 656 0.13 17.85 -8.45
CA ARG A 656 0.73 16.59 -7.98
C ARG A 656 1.50 15.92 -9.10
N ILE A 657 0.86 15.71 -10.25
CA ILE A 657 1.52 15.07 -11.38
C ILE A 657 2.59 15.98 -11.99
N ARG A 658 2.37 17.31 -12.03
CA ARG A 658 3.37 18.29 -12.48
C ARG A 658 4.65 18.17 -11.63
N ASN A 659 4.51 18.22 -10.31
CA ASN A 659 5.65 18.11 -9.39
C ASN A 659 6.33 16.75 -9.49
N LEU A 660 5.56 15.66 -9.57
CA LEU A 660 6.11 14.32 -9.72
C LEU A 660 6.94 14.20 -11.01
N MET A 661 6.42 14.67 -12.13
CA MET A 661 7.15 14.63 -13.42
C MET A 661 8.41 15.49 -13.41
N GLN A 662 8.39 16.66 -12.76
CA GLN A 662 9.57 17.48 -12.57
C GLN A 662 10.65 16.73 -11.75
N ALA A 663 10.24 16.05 -10.68
CA ALA A 663 11.15 15.26 -9.85
C ALA A 663 11.74 14.08 -10.62
N LEU A 664 10.90 13.30 -11.32
CA LEU A 664 11.33 12.14 -12.09
C LEU A 664 12.24 12.55 -13.27
N ALA A 665 11.90 13.61 -14.00
CA ALA A 665 12.75 14.13 -15.08
C ALA A 665 14.12 14.60 -14.56
N SER A 666 14.13 15.28 -13.42
CA SER A 666 15.35 15.75 -12.78
C SER A 666 16.24 14.58 -12.34
N LEU A 667 15.65 13.57 -11.72
CA LEU A 667 16.37 12.36 -11.29
C LEU A 667 16.88 11.55 -12.49
N ALA A 668 16.05 11.37 -13.51
CA ALA A 668 16.44 10.66 -14.73
C ALA A 668 17.64 11.34 -15.44
N ALA A 669 17.64 12.68 -15.50
CA ALA A 669 18.75 13.44 -16.07
C ALA A 669 20.04 13.19 -15.29
N LEU A 670 19.98 13.27 -13.95
CA LEU A 670 21.14 13.02 -13.10
C LEU A 670 21.67 11.58 -13.28
N MET A 671 20.77 10.57 -13.26
CA MET A 671 21.13 9.17 -13.44
C MET A 671 21.76 8.91 -14.81
N THR A 672 21.19 9.48 -15.88
CA THR A 672 21.76 9.33 -17.25
C THR A 672 23.19 9.81 -17.31
N VAL A 673 23.47 10.99 -16.78
CA VAL A 673 24.84 11.53 -16.78
C VAL A 673 25.75 10.69 -15.88
N ALA A 674 25.28 10.28 -14.71
CA ALA A 674 26.09 9.48 -13.78
C ALA A 674 26.51 8.13 -14.38
N VAL A 675 25.58 7.41 -15.03
CA VAL A 675 25.89 6.11 -15.65
C VAL A 675 26.85 6.26 -16.84
N LEU A 676 26.68 7.29 -17.66
CA LEU A 676 27.60 7.57 -18.77
C LEU A 676 29.02 7.92 -18.25
N VAL A 677 29.13 8.65 -17.16
CA VAL A 677 30.41 8.93 -16.50
C VAL A 677 31.04 7.64 -15.97
N ARG A 678 30.25 6.79 -15.28
CA ARG A 678 30.73 5.48 -14.79
C ARG A 678 31.36 4.66 -15.92
N HIS A 679 30.60 4.49 -17.00
CA HIS A 679 31.06 3.75 -18.17
C HIS A 679 32.35 4.36 -18.77
N ALA A 680 32.39 5.68 -18.92
CA ALA A 680 33.57 6.38 -19.48
C ALA A 680 34.81 6.25 -18.58
N MET A 681 34.63 6.33 -17.25
CA MET A 681 35.74 6.25 -16.29
C MET A 681 36.28 4.83 -16.10
N ASN A 682 35.44 3.80 -16.32
CA ASN A 682 35.83 2.39 -16.21
C ASN A 682 36.31 1.75 -17.54
N GLY A 683 36.72 2.54 -18.50
CA GLY A 683 37.23 2.03 -19.73
C GLY A 683 36.21 1.34 -20.65
N GLY A 684 34.93 1.73 -20.52
CA GLY A 684 33.87 1.21 -21.36
C GLY A 684 33.14 -0.02 -20.77
N VAL A 685 33.27 -0.28 -19.48
CA VAL A 685 32.60 -1.38 -18.77
C VAL A 685 31.85 -0.85 -17.57
N LEU A 686 30.65 -1.37 -17.31
CA LEU A 686 29.94 -1.19 -16.04
C LEU A 686 30.18 -2.44 -15.19
N ASP A 687 31.05 -2.34 -14.22
CA ASP A 687 31.38 -3.40 -13.29
C ASP A 687 31.27 -2.92 -11.83
N ASP A 688 31.47 -3.84 -10.89
CA ASP A 688 31.37 -3.56 -9.44
C ASP A 688 32.67 -3.03 -8.83
N ARG A 689 33.63 -2.56 -9.64
CA ARG A 689 34.85 -1.97 -9.12
C ARG A 689 34.56 -0.77 -8.24
N VAL A 690 35.37 -0.64 -7.18
CA VAL A 690 35.25 0.51 -6.28
C VAL A 690 35.56 1.78 -7.09
N PRO A 691 34.71 2.82 -7.04
CA PRO A 691 34.95 4.08 -7.74
C PRO A 691 36.27 4.72 -7.29
N THR A 692 37.04 5.24 -8.23
CA THR A 692 38.25 6.02 -7.93
C THR A 692 37.89 7.41 -7.38
N LEU A 693 38.81 8.06 -6.69
CA LEU A 693 38.62 9.44 -6.27
C LEU A 693 38.30 10.37 -7.43
N GLY A 694 38.92 10.14 -8.61
CA GLY A 694 38.66 10.91 -9.82
C GLY A 694 37.21 10.81 -10.27
N GLU A 695 36.69 9.58 -10.38
CA GLU A 695 35.28 9.33 -10.71
C GLU A 695 34.33 9.96 -9.70
N GLN A 696 34.59 9.75 -8.41
CA GLN A 696 33.78 10.29 -7.34
C GLN A 696 33.76 11.82 -7.30
N SER A 697 34.86 12.44 -7.72
CA SER A 697 34.96 13.87 -7.84
C SER A 697 34.06 14.44 -8.92
N ILE A 698 33.97 13.74 -10.05
CA ILE A 698 33.06 14.10 -11.15
C ILE A 698 31.61 14.00 -10.65
N TYR A 699 31.23 12.93 -9.90
CA TYR A 699 29.88 12.82 -9.31
C TYR A 699 29.57 13.96 -8.32
N THR A 700 30.53 14.33 -7.51
CA THR A 700 30.36 15.45 -6.58
C THR A 700 30.15 16.77 -7.34
N LEU A 701 30.97 17.05 -8.37
CA LEU A 701 30.80 18.21 -9.24
C LEU A 701 29.45 18.22 -9.95
N LEU A 702 29.03 17.08 -10.51
CA LEU A 702 27.73 16.93 -11.16
C LEU A 702 26.58 17.19 -10.19
N THR A 703 26.64 16.63 -8.98
CA THR A 703 25.55 16.76 -8.00
C THR A 703 25.46 18.17 -7.43
N VAL A 704 26.62 18.81 -7.16
CA VAL A 704 26.67 20.22 -6.74
C VAL A 704 26.21 21.15 -7.87
N GLY A 705 26.67 20.90 -9.11
CA GLY A 705 26.22 21.63 -10.30
C GLY A 705 24.72 21.47 -10.53
N PHE A 706 24.21 20.25 -10.37
CA PHE A 706 22.77 19.96 -10.47
C PHE A 706 21.95 20.72 -9.42
N SER A 707 22.43 20.79 -8.17
CA SER A 707 21.82 21.65 -7.14
C SER A 707 21.72 23.11 -7.61
N GLY A 708 22.78 23.65 -8.23
CA GLY A 708 22.79 25.00 -8.81
C GLY A 708 21.81 25.16 -9.98
N ILE A 709 21.72 24.17 -10.86
CA ILE A 709 20.76 24.13 -11.99
C ILE A 709 19.32 24.15 -11.47
N LEU A 710 18.99 23.27 -10.52
CA LEU A 710 17.64 23.24 -9.91
C LEU A 710 17.29 24.56 -9.23
N MET A 711 18.26 25.21 -8.59
CA MET A 711 18.06 26.52 -7.99
C MET A 711 17.78 27.59 -9.05
N THR A 712 18.45 27.53 -10.21
CA THR A 712 18.20 28.42 -11.34
C THR A 712 16.83 28.19 -11.95
N LEU A 713 16.41 26.93 -12.07
CA LEU A 713 15.06 26.57 -12.54
C LEU A 713 13.98 27.05 -11.58
N ASP A 714 14.20 26.95 -10.27
CA ASP A 714 13.30 27.48 -9.25
C ASP A 714 13.09 29.00 -9.34
N LEU A 715 14.12 29.73 -9.75
CA LEU A 715 14.03 31.18 -9.97
C LEU A 715 13.25 31.55 -11.23
N LYS A 716 13.32 30.71 -12.29
CA LYS A 716 12.61 30.92 -13.55
C LYS A 716 11.17 30.41 -13.50
N SER A 717 10.94 29.30 -12.83
CA SER A 717 9.66 28.63 -12.69
C SER A 717 9.54 28.06 -11.27
N PRO A 718 9.02 28.88 -10.33
CA PRO A 718 8.95 28.49 -8.92
C PRO A 718 8.22 27.14 -8.73
N SER A 719 8.92 26.17 -8.13
CA SER A 719 8.39 24.85 -7.89
C SER A 719 8.90 24.28 -6.56
N PRO A 720 8.05 23.67 -5.73
CA PRO A 720 8.49 22.95 -4.54
C PRO A 720 9.56 21.91 -4.84
N VAL A 721 9.49 21.26 -6.00
CA VAL A 721 10.44 20.22 -6.42
C VAL A 721 11.81 20.83 -6.66
N PHE A 722 11.91 21.91 -7.43
CA PHE A 722 13.20 22.57 -7.71
C PHE A 722 13.78 23.19 -6.44
N ARG A 723 12.92 23.75 -5.59
CA ARG A 723 13.33 24.32 -4.31
C ARG A 723 13.93 23.28 -3.37
N TRP A 724 13.19 22.22 -3.07
CA TRP A 724 13.64 21.15 -2.18
C TRP A 724 14.68 20.25 -2.83
N GLY A 725 14.53 19.95 -4.11
CA GLY A 725 15.48 19.13 -4.88
C GLY A 725 16.86 19.73 -4.90
N SER A 726 16.97 21.06 -5.06
CA SER A 726 18.27 21.74 -4.98
C SER A 726 18.94 21.58 -3.62
N MET A 727 18.17 21.67 -2.53
CA MET A 727 18.70 21.50 -1.18
C MET A 727 19.08 20.05 -0.88
N ILE A 728 18.24 19.08 -1.29
CA ILE A 728 18.51 17.66 -1.11
C ILE A 728 19.78 17.26 -1.88
N ALA A 729 19.90 17.68 -3.14
CA ALA A 729 21.08 17.40 -3.94
C ALA A 729 22.36 17.97 -3.29
N GLY A 730 22.33 19.20 -2.78
CA GLY A 730 23.46 19.80 -2.09
C GLY A 730 23.82 19.10 -0.77
N VAL A 731 22.82 18.65 -0.01
CA VAL A 731 23.05 17.89 1.24
C VAL A 731 23.66 16.52 0.91
N LEU A 732 23.10 15.79 -0.05
CA LEU A 732 23.62 14.48 -0.46
C LEU A 732 25.04 14.59 -1.01
N ALA A 733 25.31 15.61 -1.84
CA ALA A 733 26.67 15.89 -2.32
C ALA A 733 27.64 16.17 -1.17
N THR A 734 27.19 16.89 -0.13
CA THR A 734 28.02 17.21 1.04
C THR A 734 28.30 15.96 1.88
N ILE A 735 27.30 15.11 2.11
CA ILE A 735 27.49 13.82 2.79
C ILE A 735 28.47 12.95 2.01
N ASN A 736 28.31 12.89 0.68
CA ASN A 736 29.19 12.14 -0.21
C ASN A 736 30.63 12.68 -0.15
N ALA A 737 30.82 14.00 -0.24
CA ALA A 737 32.14 14.60 -0.15
C ALA A 737 32.81 14.33 1.21
N LEU A 738 32.06 14.44 2.32
CA LEU A 738 32.61 14.17 3.65
C LEU A 738 32.96 12.68 3.82
N SER A 739 32.11 11.74 3.40
CA SER A 739 32.36 10.31 3.59
C SER A 739 33.44 9.76 2.65
N LEU A 740 33.42 10.17 1.39
CA LEU A 740 34.32 9.58 0.39
C LEU A 740 35.59 10.41 0.17
N HIS A 741 35.51 11.74 -0.05
CA HIS A 741 36.69 12.53 -0.31
C HIS A 741 37.56 12.77 0.92
N VAL A 742 36.91 12.99 2.10
CA VAL A 742 37.66 13.23 3.34
C VAL A 742 38.23 11.96 3.92
N PHE A 743 37.45 10.84 3.86
CA PHE A 743 37.80 9.57 4.51
C PHE A 743 38.10 8.44 3.52
N ALA A 744 37.10 7.83 2.93
CA ALA A 744 37.23 6.50 2.29
C ALA A 744 38.15 6.49 1.07
N LEU A 745 38.08 7.50 0.19
CA LEU A 745 38.88 7.60 -1.05
C LEU A 745 39.97 8.65 -0.95
N ASN A 746 40.27 9.16 0.25
CA ASN A 746 41.37 10.07 0.42
C ASN A 746 42.70 9.36 0.08
N PRO A 747 43.51 9.87 -0.86
CA PRO A 747 44.75 9.22 -1.29
C PRO A 747 45.75 8.96 -0.15
N TYR A 748 45.60 9.68 0.96
CA TYR A 748 46.37 9.40 2.18
C TYR A 748 46.05 8.06 2.81
N PHE A 749 44.78 7.63 2.74
CA PHE A 749 44.28 6.33 3.30
C PHE A 749 44.17 5.26 2.23
N SER A 750 43.71 5.61 1.01
CA SER A 750 43.48 4.67 -0.07
C SER A 750 44.74 4.23 -0.80
N GLY A 751 45.84 5.00 -0.70
CA GLY A 751 47.07 4.72 -1.44
C GLY A 751 46.98 5.03 -2.95
N GLU A 752 45.89 5.67 -3.40
CA GLU A 752 45.68 6.03 -4.81
C GLU A 752 46.74 7.01 -5.26
N ASN A 753 47.41 6.73 -6.41
CA ASN A 753 48.46 7.58 -6.97
C ASN A 753 47.84 8.91 -7.42
N THR A 754 48.43 10.02 -6.99
CA THR A 754 47.96 11.36 -7.31
C THR A 754 48.32 11.83 -8.72
N GLY A 755 49.16 11.09 -9.46
CA GLY A 755 49.59 11.41 -10.81
C GLY A 755 50.88 12.24 -10.89
N ALA A 756 51.57 12.21 -12.05
CA ALA A 756 52.90 12.78 -12.20
C ALA A 756 52.94 14.30 -12.21
N TRP A 757 51.90 14.99 -12.66
CA TRP A 757 51.87 16.44 -12.82
C TRP A 757 51.77 17.21 -11.50
N PRO A 758 52.58 18.20 -11.24
CA PRO A 758 52.60 18.95 -9.96
C PRO A 758 51.27 19.62 -9.61
N PHE A 759 50.59 20.24 -10.58
CA PHE A 759 49.37 21.01 -10.36
C PHE A 759 48.13 20.34 -10.98
N LEU A 760 48.21 19.79 -12.20
CA LEU A 760 47.15 19.11 -12.88
C LEU A 760 47.13 17.64 -12.46
N ASN A 761 46.69 17.37 -11.25
CA ASN A 761 46.75 16.06 -10.62
C ASN A 761 45.40 15.68 -10.01
N LEU A 762 45.33 14.48 -9.45
CA LEU A 762 44.09 13.94 -8.82
C LEU A 762 43.60 14.82 -7.66
N LEU A 763 44.51 15.50 -6.93
CA LEU A 763 44.15 16.42 -5.84
C LEU A 763 43.41 17.65 -6.35
N LEU A 764 43.78 18.19 -7.52
CA LEU A 764 43.06 19.30 -8.14
C LEU A 764 41.60 18.89 -8.43
N LEU A 765 41.40 17.72 -9.08
CA LEU A 765 40.09 17.19 -9.42
C LEU A 765 39.31 16.74 -8.19
N GLY A 766 39.99 16.13 -7.22
CA GLY A 766 39.39 15.54 -6.01
C GLY A 766 38.92 16.56 -4.98
N TYR A 767 39.64 17.68 -4.87
CA TYR A 767 39.44 18.61 -3.75
C TYR A 767 39.22 20.05 -4.19
N LEU A 768 40.13 20.63 -5.04
CA LEU A 768 40.03 22.05 -5.35
C LEU A 768 38.81 22.36 -6.22
N LEU A 769 38.59 21.62 -7.30
CA LEU A 769 37.45 21.86 -8.19
C LEU A 769 36.10 21.65 -7.49
N PRO A 770 35.88 20.58 -6.72
CA PRO A 770 34.69 20.47 -5.91
C PRO A 770 34.56 21.57 -4.86
N GLY A 771 35.67 21.96 -4.21
CA GLY A 771 35.68 23.04 -3.24
C GLY A 771 35.24 24.37 -3.85
N LEU A 772 35.73 24.72 -5.04
CA LEU A 772 35.31 25.90 -5.80
C LEU A 772 33.84 25.81 -6.24
N ALA A 773 33.37 24.64 -6.67
CA ALA A 773 31.98 24.44 -7.04
C ALA A 773 31.04 24.65 -5.84
N TYR A 774 31.41 24.14 -4.67
CA TYR A 774 30.67 24.38 -3.43
C TYR A 774 30.65 25.87 -3.06
N ALA A 775 31.80 26.57 -3.16
CA ALA A 775 31.88 28.00 -2.87
C ALA A 775 31.01 28.83 -3.83
N LEU A 776 31.03 28.47 -5.13
CA LEU A 776 30.19 29.11 -6.16
C LEU A 776 28.70 28.91 -5.87
N VAL A 777 28.28 27.67 -5.59
CA VAL A 777 26.86 27.36 -5.30
C VAL A 777 26.44 27.98 -3.96
N ALA A 778 27.30 28.00 -2.94
CA ALA A 778 27.04 28.70 -1.68
C ALA A 778 26.83 30.21 -1.89
N TYR A 779 27.67 30.84 -2.72
CA TYR A 779 27.51 32.25 -3.09
C TYR A 779 26.19 32.49 -3.84
N TYR A 780 25.87 31.63 -4.78
CA TYR A 780 24.62 31.73 -5.56
C TYR A 780 23.37 31.46 -4.70
N ALA A 781 23.45 30.60 -3.67
CA ALA A 781 22.37 30.27 -2.74
C ALA A 781 22.09 31.38 -1.71
N ARG A 782 23.04 32.33 -1.54
CA ARG A 782 22.93 33.42 -0.55
C ARG A 782 21.69 34.28 -0.83
N GLY A 783 20.86 34.48 0.18
CA GLY A 783 19.62 35.23 0.06
C GLY A 783 18.48 34.50 -0.65
N ARG A 784 18.72 33.26 -1.17
CA ARG A 784 17.74 32.45 -1.93
C ARG A 784 17.35 31.14 -1.24
N ARG A 785 18.23 30.68 -0.35
CA ARG A 785 18.04 29.45 0.44
C ARG A 785 18.26 29.74 1.94
N PRO A 786 17.77 28.85 2.83
CA PRO A 786 17.97 29.01 4.26
C PRO A 786 19.46 29.12 4.63
N MET A 787 19.78 29.98 5.57
CA MET A 787 21.17 30.27 5.96
C MET A 787 21.98 29.03 6.41
N PRO A 788 21.41 28.06 7.14
CA PRO A 788 22.13 26.83 7.50
C PRO A 788 22.60 26.02 6.27
N TYR A 789 21.81 25.98 5.20
CA TYR A 789 22.21 25.33 3.97
C TYR A 789 23.38 26.06 3.27
N VAL A 790 23.34 27.38 3.22
CA VAL A 790 24.42 28.21 2.65
C VAL A 790 25.70 27.99 3.44
N ILE A 791 25.62 27.97 4.77
CA ILE A 791 26.77 27.73 5.65
C ILE A 791 27.34 26.34 5.42
N MET A 792 26.51 25.33 5.31
CA MET A 792 26.90 23.94 5.04
C MET A 792 27.72 23.84 3.75
N LEU A 793 27.22 24.42 2.64
CA LEU A 793 27.93 24.43 1.36
C LEU A 793 29.27 25.22 1.44
N ALA A 794 29.23 26.37 2.08
CA ALA A 794 30.45 27.19 2.25
C ALA A 794 31.51 26.45 3.08
N LEU A 795 31.07 25.75 4.14
CA LEU A 795 31.98 24.97 4.99
C LEU A 795 32.53 23.76 4.24
N ALA A 796 31.72 23.05 3.46
CA ALA A 796 32.19 21.95 2.62
C ALA A 796 33.25 22.42 1.62
N GLY A 797 33.00 23.55 0.95
CA GLY A 797 33.98 24.17 0.05
C GLY A 797 35.29 24.55 0.74
N ALA A 798 35.19 25.12 1.94
CA ALA A 798 36.34 25.48 2.73
C ALA A 798 37.17 24.27 3.18
N VAL A 799 36.52 23.21 3.64
CA VAL A 799 37.17 21.96 4.06
C VAL A 799 37.89 21.30 2.87
N LEU A 800 37.24 21.20 1.72
CA LEU A 800 37.86 20.63 0.52
C LEU A 800 39.03 21.48 0.02
N GLY A 801 38.92 22.82 0.01
CA GLY A 801 40.01 23.71 -0.34
C GLY A 801 41.21 23.62 0.64
N PHE A 802 40.91 23.45 1.93
CA PHE A 802 41.94 23.24 2.95
C PHE A 802 42.65 21.89 2.79
N LEU A 803 41.87 20.81 2.52
CA LEU A 803 42.44 19.49 2.26
C LEU A 803 43.30 19.48 0.99
N TRP A 804 42.84 20.17 -0.07
CA TRP A 804 43.66 20.32 -1.27
C TRP A 804 45.01 20.92 -0.95
N ALA A 805 45.06 22.01 -0.22
CA ALA A 805 46.32 22.68 0.14
C ALA A 805 47.22 21.78 1.01
N THR A 806 46.61 21.11 1.99
CA THR A 806 47.34 20.22 2.91
C THR A 806 47.88 18.97 2.18
N LEU A 807 47.08 18.30 1.39
CA LEU A 807 47.51 17.12 0.64
C LEU A 807 48.53 17.49 -0.47
N SER A 808 48.43 18.69 -1.03
CA SER A 808 49.41 19.18 -2.02
C SER A 808 50.78 19.44 -1.39
N VAL A 809 50.86 19.93 -0.14
CA VAL A 809 52.14 20.03 0.59
C VAL A 809 52.71 18.63 0.81
N ARG A 810 51.89 17.64 1.25
CA ARG A 810 52.38 16.28 1.43
C ARG A 810 52.88 15.66 0.13
N ARG A 811 52.13 15.86 -0.98
CA ARG A 811 52.55 15.42 -2.32
C ARG A 811 53.89 16.03 -2.76
N PHE A 812 54.13 17.32 -2.44
CA PHE A 812 55.37 17.99 -2.78
C PHE A 812 56.58 17.32 -2.13
N TRP A 813 56.44 16.86 -0.88
CA TRP A 813 57.54 16.26 -0.12
C TRP A 813 57.61 14.73 -0.30
N GLN A 814 56.46 14.00 -0.29
CA GLN A 814 56.40 12.54 -0.33
C GLN A 814 56.33 11.96 -1.76
N GLY A 815 56.03 12.79 -2.77
CA GLY A 815 55.92 12.37 -4.17
C GLY A 815 54.48 11.94 -4.54
N GLU A 816 54.32 11.14 -5.60
CA GLU A 816 53.04 10.84 -6.19
C GLU A 816 52.15 9.95 -5.31
N ASN A 817 52.75 9.03 -4.55
CA ASN A 817 52.04 8.21 -3.57
C ASN A 817 52.15 8.86 -2.19
N ILE A 818 51.10 9.56 -1.79
CA ILE A 818 51.08 10.29 -0.50
C ILE A 818 50.79 9.43 0.72
N ALA A 819 50.40 8.17 0.53
CA ALA A 819 50.21 7.19 1.60
C ALA A 819 51.54 6.63 2.09
N ASP A 820 52.54 6.58 1.21
CA ASP A 820 53.88 6.04 1.58
C ASP A 820 54.51 6.88 2.65
N TRP A 821 54.96 6.20 3.70
CA TRP A 821 55.65 6.83 4.80
C TRP A 821 57.17 6.79 4.60
N LYS A 822 57.74 7.91 4.21
CA LYS A 822 59.20 8.06 4.02
C LYS A 822 59.95 8.65 5.23
N GLY A 823 59.31 8.59 6.38
CA GLY A 823 59.86 9.14 7.62
C GLY A 823 59.37 10.56 7.93
N PHE A 824 59.72 11.08 9.12
CA PHE A 824 59.45 12.44 9.54
C PHE A 824 60.41 13.41 8.82
N MET A 825 59.84 14.22 7.91
CA MET A 825 60.58 15.31 7.28
C MET A 825 60.23 16.65 7.98
N ALA A 826 61.15 17.17 8.76
CA ALA A 826 60.95 18.46 9.44
C ALA A 826 60.54 19.59 8.51
N ALA A 827 61.10 19.62 7.29
CA ALA A 827 60.75 20.60 6.26
C ALA A 827 59.27 20.45 5.79
N GLU A 828 58.73 19.26 5.67
CA GLU A 828 57.30 19.02 5.35
C GLU A 828 56.43 19.63 6.47
N THR A 829 56.76 19.33 7.71
CA THR A 829 55.97 19.77 8.88
C THR A 829 55.92 21.32 8.96
N TYR A 830 57.04 22.00 8.71
CA TYR A 830 57.05 23.48 8.66
C TYR A 830 56.30 24.04 7.45
N THR A 831 56.34 23.37 6.31
CA THR A 831 55.64 23.80 5.12
C THR A 831 54.13 23.85 5.33
N TYR A 832 53.55 22.86 6.04
CA TYR A 832 52.13 22.92 6.43
C TYR A 832 51.79 24.19 7.20
N SER A 833 52.59 24.57 8.17
CA SER A 833 52.35 25.73 9.02
C SER A 833 52.38 27.02 8.23
N VAL A 834 53.37 27.15 7.33
CA VAL A 834 53.50 28.32 6.43
C VAL A 834 52.30 28.40 5.48
N VAL A 835 51.93 27.32 4.83
CA VAL A 835 50.78 27.28 3.90
C VAL A 835 49.47 27.60 4.60
N TRP A 836 49.23 27.03 5.78
CA TRP A 836 48.00 27.30 6.55
C TRP A 836 47.92 28.75 7.01
N LEU A 837 49.07 29.33 7.43
CA LEU A 837 49.15 30.74 7.79
C LEU A 837 48.92 31.68 6.60
N LEU A 838 49.53 31.37 5.44
CA LEU A 838 49.31 32.10 4.18
C LEU A 838 47.83 32.06 3.76
N ILE A 839 47.18 30.93 3.84
CA ILE A 839 45.73 30.80 3.57
C ILE A 839 44.93 31.65 4.56
N GLY A 840 45.31 31.62 5.83
CA GLY A 840 44.66 32.42 6.85
C GLY A 840 44.77 33.92 6.57
N VAL A 841 45.94 34.40 6.22
CA VAL A 841 46.18 35.80 5.83
C VAL A 841 45.40 36.18 4.56
N LEU A 842 45.39 35.28 3.55
CA LEU A 842 44.65 35.50 2.31
C LEU A 842 43.14 35.60 2.56
N LEU A 843 42.60 34.73 3.41
CA LEU A 843 41.20 34.78 3.83
C LEU A 843 40.87 36.08 4.58
N LEU A 844 41.79 36.56 5.40
CA LEU A 844 41.62 37.81 6.08
C LEU A 844 41.59 39.00 5.11
N ALA A 845 42.54 39.05 4.17
CA ALA A 845 42.63 40.10 3.15
C ALA A 845 41.35 40.12 2.26
N ILE A 846 40.93 38.96 1.76
CA ILE A 846 39.68 38.80 0.96
C ILE A 846 38.45 39.14 1.80
N GLY A 847 38.39 38.66 3.03
CA GLY A 847 37.27 38.90 3.94
C GLY A 847 37.16 40.37 4.35
N SER A 848 38.29 41.10 4.41
CA SER A 848 38.33 42.55 4.60
C SER A 848 37.84 43.30 3.37
N LYS A 849 38.34 42.91 2.20
CA LYS A 849 37.98 43.57 0.93
C LYS A 849 36.51 43.38 0.58
N LEU A 850 35.94 42.21 0.85
CA LEU A 850 34.54 41.86 0.57
C LEU A 850 33.61 42.17 1.76
N ASP A 851 34.08 42.68 2.84
CA ASP A 851 33.36 42.91 4.10
C ASP A 851 32.60 41.64 4.60
N ALA A 852 33.19 40.48 4.40
CA ALA A 852 32.58 39.21 4.73
C ALA A 852 33.01 38.73 6.13
N LYS A 853 32.12 38.86 7.14
CA LYS A 853 32.37 38.40 8.52
C LYS A 853 32.77 36.93 8.58
N SER A 854 32.14 36.08 7.78
CA SER A 854 32.41 34.62 7.70
C SER A 854 33.86 34.33 7.29
N LEU A 855 34.41 35.01 6.28
CA LEU A 855 35.78 34.82 5.83
C LEU A 855 36.80 35.29 6.87
N ARG A 856 36.54 36.42 7.57
CA ARG A 856 37.38 36.86 8.66
C ARG A 856 37.37 35.88 9.85
N LEU A 857 36.21 35.32 10.18
CA LEU A 857 36.11 34.30 11.23
C LEU A 857 36.83 33.00 10.84
N ALA A 858 36.67 32.54 9.60
CA ALA A 858 37.39 31.38 9.06
C ALA A 858 38.92 31.60 9.07
N SER A 859 39.38 32.81 8.72
CA SER A 859 40.76 33.20 8.86
C SER A 859 41.27 33.09 10.31
N ALA A 860 40.52 33.67 11.26
CA ALA A 860 40.89 33.61 12.67
C ALA A 860 40.99 32.18 13.19
N ALA A 861 40.01 31.31 12.81
CA ALA A 861 40.00 29.88 13.19
C ALA A 861 41.22 29.15 12.58
N LEU A 862 41.51 29.36 11.30
CA LEU A 862 42.63 28.68 10.63
C LEU A 862 44.01 29.17 11.20
N VAL A 863 44.16 30.46 11.43
CA VAL A 863 45.37 31.02 12.08
C VAL A 863 45.55 30.42 13.46
N LEU A 864 44.46 30.30 14.25
CA LEU A 864 44.50 29.67 15.56
C LEU A 864 44.98 28.22 15.46
N VAL A 865 44.40 27.42 14.53
CA VAL A 865 44.84 26.03 14.29
C VAL A 865 46.29 25.94 13.88
N ALA A 866 46.74 26.82 12.97
CA ALA A 866 48.15 26.90 12.56
C ALA A 866 49.06 27.21 13.75
N VAL A 867 48.67 28.16 14.57
CA VAL A 867 49.41 28.55 15.78
C VAL A 867 49.48 27.37 16.76
N VAL A 868 48.37 26.72 17.08
CA VAL A 868 48.34 25.57 17.96
C VAL A 868 49.22 24.44 17.41
N LYS A 869 49.19 24.19 16.10
CA LYS A 869 50.06 23.19 15.45
C LYS A 869 51.53 23.54 15.62
N VAL A 870 51.89 24.80 15.37
CA VAL A 870 53.27 25.27 15.54
C VAL A 870 53.74 25.05 16.97
N PHE A 871 52.91 25.37 17.96
CA PHE A 871 53.28 25.20 19.38
C PHE A 871 53.38 23.74 19.81
N LEU A 872 52.45 22.88 19.38
CA LEU A 872 52.39 21.52 19.84
C LEU A 872 53.26 20.56 19.03
N VAL A 873 53.46 20.84 17.73
CA VAL A 873 54.10 19.89 16.80
C VAL A 873 55.43 20.43 16.34
N ASP A 874 55.49 21.67 15.76
CA ASP A 874 56.70 22.18 15.11
C ASP A 874 57.80 22.54 16.11
N MET A 875 57.44 23.02 17.30
CA MET A 875 58.39 23.42 18.33
C MET A 875 58.78 22.29 19.31
N SER A 876 58.10 21.13 19.25
CA SER A 876 58.45 19.99 20.12
C SER A 876 59.90 19.48 19.85
N ASN A 877 60.38 19.61 18.59
CA ASN A 877 61.67 19.08 18.15
C ASN A 877 62.74 20.14 17.89
N LEU A 878 62.49 21.43 18.24
CA LEU A 878 63.46 22.51 18.07
C LEU A 878 64.22 22.77 19.38
N GLU A 879 65.57 22.83 19.27
CA GLU A 879 66.48 23.17 20.40
C GLU A 879 67.17 24.47 20.16
N GLY A 880 67.49 25.20 21.25
CA GLY A 880 68.35 26.40 21.22
C GLY A 880 67.79 27.63 20.55
N ILE A 881 68.61 28.35 19.79
CA ILE A 881 68.37 29.65 19.14
C ILE A 881 67.27 29.59 18.10
N LEU A 882 67.10 28.46 17.40
CA LEU A 882 66.06 28.27 16.37
C LEU A 882 64.65 28.27 16.98
N ARG A 883 64.48 27.71 18.16
CA ARG A 883 63.23 27.76 18.94
C ARG A 883 62.88 29.22 19.33
N ALA A 884 63.87 30.00 19.80
CA ALA A 884 63.64 31.38 20.16
C ALA A 884 63.25 32.26 18.94
N LEU A 885 63.95 32.09 17.79
CA LEU A 885 63.65 32.80 16.54
C LEU A 885 62.26 32.46 15.98
N SER A 886 61.84 31.21 16.06
CA SER A 886 60.52 30.79 15.65
C SER A 886 59.40 31.41 16.49
N PHE A 887 59.59 31.49 17.82
CA PHE A 887 58.66 32.23 18.70
C PHE A 887 58.59 33.72 18.39
N ILE A 888 59.74 34.38 18.10
CA ILE A 888 59.77 35.79 17.75
C ILE A 888 59.07 36.03 16.40
N GLY A 889 59.33 35.18 15.40
CA GLY A 889 58.76 35.32 14.07
C GLY A 889 57.23 35.10 14.11
N LEU A 890 56.77 34.08 14.80
CA LEU A 890 55.33 33.78 14.95
C LEU A 890 54.64 34.88 15.76
N GLY A 891 55.26 35.36 16.85
CA GLY A 891 54.78 36.49 17.65
C GLY A 891 54.61 37.77 16.83
N ALA A 892 55.59 38.10 15.97
CA ALA A 892 55.50 39.24 15.07
C ALA A 892 54.35 39.13 14.06
N VAL A 893 54.15 37.92 13.47
CA VAL A 893 53.01 37.65 12.55
C VAL A 893 51.68 37.78 13.26
N LEU A 894 51.55 37.23 14.46
CA LEU A 894 50.31 37.31 15.25
C LEU A 894 49.99 38.76 15.68
N ILE A 895 50.99 39.52 16.11
CA ILE A 895 50.82 40.95 16.40
C ILE A 895 50.40 41.70 15.13
N GLY A 896 51.00 41.43 13.98
CA GLY A 896 50.61 41.99 12.68
C GLY A 896 49.18 41.73 12.31
N ILE A 897 48.73 40.47 12.47
CA ILE A 897 47.35 40.05 12.27
C ILE A 897 46.40 40.74 13.25
N GLY A 898 46.79 40.84 14.53
CA GLY A 898 46.02 41.52 15.58
C GLY A 898 45.84 43.01 15.30
N LEU A 899 46.91 43.73 14.93
CA LEU A 899 46.86 45.13 14.52
C LEU A 899 45.99 45.34 13.29
N PHE A 900 46.08 44.47 12.31
CA PHE A 900 45.21 44.52 11.13
C PHE A 900 43.75 44.31 11.47
N TYR A 901 43.44 43.36 12.37
CA TYR A 901 42.08 43.13 12.88
C TYR A 901 41.56 44.34 13.67
N GLN A 902 42.35 44.92 14.54
CA GLN A 902 42.00 46.15 15.27
C GLN A 902 41.70 47.31 14.33
N ARG A 903 42.52 47.50 13.28
CA ARG A 903 42.31 48.56 12.30
C ARG A 903 41.02 48.43 11.52
N ILE A 904 40.60 47.18 11.22
CA ILE A 904 39.30 46.87 10.56
C ILE A 904 38.14 47.17 11.51
N LEU A 905 38.26 46.81 12.80
CA LEU A 905 37.21 47.05 13.80
C LEU A 905 37.07 48.53 14.12
N VAL A 906 38.17 49.28 14.23
CA VAL A 906 38.17 50.73 14.52
C VAL A 906 37.57 51.52 13.35
N ASN A 907 37.88 51.16 12.10
CA ASN A 907 37.33 51.87 10.93
C ASN A 907 35.81 51.64 10.79
N LYS A 908 35.20 50.62 11.46
CA LYS A 908 33.76 50.41 11.50
C LYS A 908 33.04 50.92 12.74
N GLY A 909 33.80 51.33 13.77
CA GLY A 909 33.24 51.91 15.01
C GLY A 909 33.03 53.42 14.96
N GLY A 910 33.22 54.07 13.81
CA GLY A 910 33.16 55.52 13.64
C GLY A 910 31.83 56.09 13.15
N GLU A 911 30.76 55.38 13.14
CA GLU A 911 29.43 56.00 12.99
C GLU A 911 28.86 56.27 14.36
N PRO A 912 28.66 57.55 14.73
CA PRO A 912 28.03 57.90 16.00
C PRO A 912 26.58 57.45 15.98
N ALA A 913 26.18 56.68 17.00
CA ALA A 913 24.80 56.43 17.31
C ALA A 913 24.11 57.82 17.45
N THR A 914 23.31 58.19 16.49
CA THR A 914 22.33 59.27 16.66
C THR A 914 21.33 58.82 17.72
N THR A 915 21.50 59.41 18.85
CA THR A 915 20.55 59.49 19.96
C THR A 915 19.31 60.20 19.46
N ASP A 916 18.29 59.48 19.09
CA ASP A 916 16.92 59.97 19.10
C ASP A 916 16.28 59.65 20.44
N SER A 917 16.47 60.57 21.35
CA SER A 917 15.62 60.76 22.53
C SER A 917 14.89 62.09 22.32
N GLN A 918 13.58 61.96 22.04
CA GLN A 918 12.57 62.90 22.53
C GLN A 918 11.16 62.43 22.10
N GLU A 919 10.49 61.75 23.03
CA GLU A 919 9.04 61.89 23.15
C GLU A 919 8.71 63.31 23.60
N PRO A 920 7.59 63.89 23.17
CA PRO A 920 6.76 64.62 24.11
C PRO A 920 5.36 64.03 24.17
N ALA A 921 4.96 63.83 25.43
CA ALA A 921 3.60 63.63 25.84
C ALA A 921 2.69 64.78 25.43
N SER A 922 1.55 64.49 24.84
CA SER A 922 0.23 65.04 25.12
C SER A 922 -0.87 64.25 24.43
#